data_3b677a620c4bba9bf0a7ab1dcd7840a9
#
_entry.id   3b677a620c4bba9bf0a7ab1dcd7840a9
#
_cell.length_a   1.000
_cell.length_b   1.000
_cell.length_c   1.000
_cell.angle_alpha   90.00
_cell.angle_beta   90.00
_cell.angle_gamma   90.00
#
_symmetry.space_group_name_H-M   'P 1'
#
loop_
_entity.id
_entity.type
_entity.pdbx_description
1 polymer ?
#
loop_
_entity_poly.entity_id
_entity_poly.type
_entity_poly.pdbx_seq_one_letter_code
_entity_poly.pdbx_strand_id
1 'polypeptide(L)'
;MSEENKVVEQYGAASIQILEGLEAVRKRPGMYIGDTSDGTGLHHLVFEVLDNSIDEALAGHCTEISVVIHTDNSISVIDNGRGVPTGIKYDDKHEPKRSAAEIVMTELHAGGKFDQNSYKVSGGLHGVGVSCVNALSKWLRLTIRRGGKTHYMEFGRGVVQNRNIQKENGVEVSPISVTGDTDLRGTEVHFLADEEIFGNIEYHYEILVKRIRELSFLNNGVHIRLVDQRSGQEEDFAFSGGVKGFVEYINQNKTVLHPNIFYAVADRPSDLGGTITVEVAMQWNDGYNEQVLCFTNNIPQRDGGTHLTGLRAAMTRVINKYIDENEVAKKAKVEISGDDMREGLTCILSAKVPEPKFSSQTKDKLVSSEVRGPVEDVVAQALTEYLAEKPQDAKILCGKIVDAARAREAARKAREMTRRKGALDGIGLPGKLADCQEKDPAKSELFIVEGDSAGGSAKQGRDRKFQAILPLKGKILNVEKARFDKMLSSQEVVTLITVLGTGIGVEEYKADKLRYHRIIIMTDADVDGSHIRTLLLTFFYRQMPELIERGHIYIAQPPLYKVKHGKSEQYIKDDVELNQLLFKIALEQASIETPSGEKISGPALEDLAKNYQTIQAVVDRLARTMDEDALRAVADGVSLNFDTEDSASESAERLRKAFLENQAPLSVTPEITVQKEERTDRYRLLLARRIHGNLKLSVLSSDFVASDDYQSLVTAATALSGRVLAGSRVRRGDPEKS
;
A
#
# COMPACT_ATOMS: atom_id res chain seq x y z
N MET A 1 -46.03 9.95 36.37
CA MET A 1 -46.22 9.10 35.19
C MET A 1 -46.18 10.01 33.98
N SER A 2 -45.02 10.12 33.35
CA SER A 2 -44.84 10.79 32.06
C SER A 2 -44.32 9.72 31.10
N GLU A 3 -45.17 9.31 30.18
CA GLU A 3 -44.84 8.40 29.11
C GLU A 3 -43.86 9.09 28.13
N GLU A 4 -42.65 8.67 28.11
CA GLU A 4 -41.72 8.96 27.04
C GLU A 4 -42.21 8.23 25.76
N ASN A 5 -42.79 8.99 24.85
CA ASN A 5 -43.06 8.57 23.47
C ASN A 5 -41.71 8.31 22.77
N LYS A 6 -41.22 7.07 22.76
CA LYS A 6 -40.26 6.59 21.79
C LYS A 6 -40.95 6.59 20.43
N VAL A 7 -40.66 7.58 19.61
CA VAL A 7 -40.95 7.54 18.17
C VAL A 7 -40.15 6.37 17.59
N VAL A 8 -40.80 5.23 17.44
CA VAL A 8 -40.27 4.14 16.62
C VAL A 8 -40.36 4.62 15.18
N GLU A 9 -39.25 5.03 14.59
CA GLU A 9 -39.19 5.27 13.16
C GLU A 9 -39.69 4.02 12.45
N GLN A 10 -40.88 4.11 11.87
CA GLN A 10 -41.47 3.00 11.11
C GLN A 10 -40.61 2.82 9.85
N TYR A 11 -39.95 1.68 9.72
CA TYR A 11 -39.30 1.22 8.49
C TYR A 11 -40.39 1.08 7.41
N GLY A 12 -40.43 2.04 6.50
CA GLY A 12 -41.43 2.11 5.42
C GLY A 12 -40.77 2.42 4.07
N ALA A 13 -41.57 2.52 3.02
CA ALA A 13 -41.07 2.78 1.67
C ALA A 13 -40.22 4.07 1.57
N ALA A 14 -40.48 5.07 2.40
CA ALA A 14 -39.70 6.31 2.46
C ALA A 14 -38.26 6.13 3.04
N SER A 15 -38.01 5.04 3.78
CA SER A 15 -36.68 4.73 4.30
C SER A 15 -35.79 3.98 3.31
N ILE A 16 -36.34 3.59 2.14
CA ILE A 16 -35.56 2.93 1.07
C ILE A 16 -34.97 4.02 0.20
N GLN A 17 -33.61 4.09 0.19
CA GLN A 17 -32.85 5.00 -0.66
C GLN A 17 -32.34 4.25 -1.89
N ILE A 18 -32.56 4.83 -3.07
CA ILE A 18 -31.96 4.35 -4.33
C ILE A 18 -30.72 5.20 -4.55
N LEU A 19 -29.56 4.57 -4.58
CA LEU A 19 -28.29 5.22 -4.89
C LEU A 19 -27.99 4.97 -6.37
N GLU A 20 -27.76 6.03 -7.13
CA GLU A 20 -27.46 5.96 -8.54
C GLU A 20 -25.97 6.20 -8.81
N GLY A 21 -25.43 5.49 -9.80
CA GLY A 21 -24.08 5.69 -10.33
C GLY A 21 -22.98 5.59 -9.25
N LEU A 22 -22.11 6.58 -9.23
CA LEU A 22 -20.93 6.63 -8.36
C LEU A 22 -21.23 6.98 -6.89
N GLU A 23 -22.43 7.46 -6.57
CA GLU A 23 -22.83 7.74 -5.18
C GLU A 23 -22.83 6.47 -4.34
N ALA A 24 -23.23 5.33 -4.91
CA ALA A 24 -23.20 4.03 -4.25
C ALA A 24 -21.76 3.63 -3.83
N VAL A 25 -20.77 3.92 -4.68
CA VAL A 25 -19.35 3.67 -4.41
C VAL A 25 -18.87 4.53 -3.23
N ARG A 26 -19.15 5.83 -3.23
CA ARG A 26 -18.77 6.74 -2.14
C ARG A 26 -19.40 6.36 -0.80
N LYS A 27 -20.64 5.87 -0.81
CA LYS A 27 -21.37 5.50 0.42
C LYS A 27 -20.91 4.15 1.00
N ARG A 28 -20.41 3.24 0.16
CA ARG A 28 -19.96 1.89 0.54
C ARG A 28 -18.62 1.53 -0.14
N PRO A 29 -17.55 2.32 0.06
CA PRO A 29 -16.28 2.12 -0.65
C PRO A 29 -15.66 0.76 -0.39
N GLY A 30 -15.80 0.23 0.84
CA GLY A 30 -15.27 -1.08 1.22
C GLY A 30 -15.75 -2.25 0.38
N MET A 31 -16.91 -2.15 -0.29
CA MET A 31 -17.41 -3.17 -1.21
C MET A 31 -16.62 -3.25 -2.52
N TYR A 32 -15.95 -2.15 -2.91
CA TYR A 32 -15.28 -2.00 -4.21
C TYR A 32 -13.77 -2.08 -4.11
N ILE A 33 -13.18 -1.51 -3.06
CA ILE A 33 -11.72 -1.35 -2.93
C ILE A 33 -11.13 -1.96 -1.65
N GLY A 34 -11.95 -2.57 -0.79
CA GLY A 34 -11.51 -3.07 0.52
C GLY A 34 -11.50 -2.00 1.61
N ASP A 35 -10.75 -2.22 2.69
CA ASP A 35 -10.75 -1.35 3.86
C ASP A 35 -10.18 0.04 3.53
N THR A 36 -10.89 1.09 3.95
CA THR A 36 -10.48 2.49 3.72
C THR A 36 -9.67 3.08 4.87
N SER A 37 -9.56 2.38 6.00
CA SER A 37 -8.91 2.88 7.23
C SER A 37 -7.49 2.34 7.44
N ASP A 38 -7.14 1.19 6.87
CA ASP A 38 -5.85 0.51 7.05
C ASP A 38 -4.83 0.78 5.92
N GLY A 39 -5.19 1.62 4.95
CA GLY A 39 -4.40 1.93 3.76
C GLY A 39 -4.54 0.93 2.60
N THR A 40 -5.18 -0.23 2.80
CA THR A 40 -5.37 -1.24 1.74
C THR A 40 -6.17 -0.66 0.58
N GLY A 41 -7.32 -0.07 0.85
CA GLY A 41 -8.18 0.53 -0.17
C GLY A 41 -7.53 1.72 -0.88
N LEU A 42 -6.73 2.52 -0.15
CA LEU A 42 -5.99 3.63 -0.74
C LEU A 42 -5.04 3.16 -1.85
N HIS A 43 -4.20 2.16 -1.55
CA HIS A 43 -3.25 1.61 -2.54
C HIS A 43 -3.97 0.85 -3.67
N HIS A 44 -5.15 0.29 -3.38
CA HIS A 44 -5.96 -0.39 -4.39
C HIS A 44 -6.42 0.55 -5.52
N LEU A 45 -6.65 1.83 -5.22
CA LEU A 45 -6.93 2.84 -6.26
C LEU A 45 -5.83 2.89 -7.32
N VAL A 46 -4.56 2.89 -6.88
CA VAL A 46 -3.41 2.89 -7.80
C VAL A 46 -3.38 1.59 -8.61
N PHE A 47 -3.65 0.46 -7.96
CA PHE A 47 -3.63 -0.85 -8.62
C PHE A 47 -4.71 -0.97 -9.69
N GLU A 48 -5.91 -0.44 -9.49
CA GLU A 48 -6.97 -0.45 -10.50
C GLU A 48 -6.59 0.35 -11.76
N VAL A 49 -5.90 1.49 -11.60
CA VAL A 49 -5.41 2.26 -12.75
C VAL A 49 -4.25 1.55 -13.44
N LEU A 50 -3.28 1.04 -12.65
CA LEU A 50 -2.12 0.34 -13.15
C LEU A 50 -2.50 -0.96 -13.89
N ASP A 51 -3.46 -1.72 -13.37
CA ASP A 51 -3.97 -2.94 -14.00
C ASP A 51 -4.63 -2.65 -15.36
N ASN A 52 -5.21 -1.46 -15.57
CA ASN A 52 -5.71 -1.06 -16.90
C ASN A 52 -4.58 -0.85 -17.90
N SER A 53 -3.46 -0.26 -17.50
CA SER A 53 -2.26 -0.11 -18.33
C SER A 53 -1.62 -1.48 -18.63
N ILE A 54 -1.62 -2.39 -17.68
CA ILE A 54 -1.17 -3.78 -17.85
C ILE A 54 -2.09 -4.56 -18.81
N ASP A 55 -3.39 -4.33 -18.77
CA ASP A 55 -4.33 -4.95 -19.72
C ASP A 55 -4.05 -4.48 -21.17
N GLU A 56 -3.66 -3.21 -21.38
CA GLU A 56 -3.16 -2.72 -22.67
C GLU A 56 -1.85 -3.42 -23.07
N ALA A 57 -0.98 -3.73 -22.10
CA ALA A 57 0.25 -4.48 -22.38
C ALA A 57 -0.04 -5.94 -22.73
N LEU A 58 -0.96 -6.61 -22.03
CA LEU A 58 -1.43 -7.97 -22.36
C LEU A 58 -2.07 -8.04 -23.76
N ALA A 59 -2.74 -6.97 -24.18
CA ALA A 59 -3.28 -6.83 -25.53
C ALA A 59 -2.20 -6.49 -26.58
N GLY A 60 -0.94 -6.31 -26.19
CA GLY A 60 0.20 -6.02 -27.08
C GLY A 60 0.33 -4.56 -27.50
N HIS A 61 -0.31 -3.64 -26.79
CA HIS A 61 -0.37 -2.23 -27.18
C HIS A 61 0.42 -1.28 -26.27
N CYS A 62 0.85 -1.73 -25.10
CA CYS A 62 1.61 -0.93 -24.14
C CYS A 62 2.95 -1.61 -23.81
N THR A 63 4.03 -0.82 -23.76
CA THR A 63 5.39 -1.27 -23.42
C THR A 63 6.01 -0.46 -22.31
N GLU A 64 5.46 0.73 -22.01
CA GLU A 64 5.98 1.65 -21.02
C GLU A 64 4.87 2.18 -20.13
N ILE A 65 5.10 2.13 -18.81
CA ILE A 65 4.20 2.67 -17.80
C ILE A 65 5.03 3.51 -16.84
N SER A 66 4.53 4.68 -16.45
CA SER A 66 5.12 5.51 -15.41
C SER A 66 4.12 5.73 -14.28
N VAL A 67 4.54 5.48 -13.06
CA VAL A 67 3.77 5.75 -11.84
C VAL A 67 4.51 6.81 -11.04
N VAL A 68 3.85 7.91 -10.71
CA VAL A 68 4.45 9.04 -9.99
C VAL A 68 3.63 9.32 -8.73
N ILE A 69 4.28 9.28 -7.57
CA ILE A 69 3.75 9.83 -6.33
C ILE A 69 4.18 11.28 -6.25
N HIS A 70 3.25 12.19 -6.34
CA HIS A 70 3.52 13.62 -6.28
C HIS A 70 3.72 14.11 -4.85
N THR A 71 4.23 15.33 -4.70
CA THR A 71 4.54 15.92 -3.40
C THR A 71 3.31 16.16 -2.53
N ASP A 72 2.15 16.35 -3.13
CA ASP A 72 0.83 16.51 -2.49
C ASP A 72 0.09 15.20 -2.21
N ASN A 73 0.77 14.05 -2.37
CA ASN A 73 0.19 12.71 -2.31
C ASN A 73 -0.82 12.40 -3.42
N SER A 74 -0.88 13.16 -4.51
CA SER A 74 -1.59 12.72 -5.71
C SER A 74 -0.77 11.67 -6.46
N ILE A 75 -1.42 10.87 -7.30
CA ILE A 75 -0.80 9.82 -8.09
C ILE A 75 -1.09 10.03 -9.57
N SER A 76 -0.05 9.95 -10.39
CA SER A 76 -0.19 9.82 -11.85
C SER A 76 0.21 8.42 -12.29
N VAL A 77 -0.61 7.82 -13.15
CA VAL A 77 -0.28 6.61 -13.92
C VAL A 77 -0.38 6.95 -15.39
N ILE A 78 0.71 6.79 -16.12
CA ILE A 78 0.86 7.17 -17.53
C ILE A 78 1.28 5.93 -18.30
N ASP A 79 0.58 5.60 -19.37
CA ASP A 79 0.94 4.51 -20.28
C ASP A 79 1.10 4.99 -21.72
N ASN A 80 1.75 4.18 -22.55
CA ASN A 80 1.88 4.40 -23.98
C ASN A 80 0.96 3.47 -24.81
N GLY A 81 -0.18 3.06 -24.25
CA GLY A 81 -1.18 2.22 -24.88
C GLY A 81 -1.94 2.93 -26.02
N ARG A 82 -3.08 2.34 -26.41
CA ARG A 82 -3.93 2.92 -27.47
C ARG A 82 -4.63 4.22 -27.10
N GLY A 83 -4.70 4.52 -25.80
CA GLY A 83 -5.54 5.57 -25.24
C GLY A 83 -7.03 5.18 -25.19
N VAL A 84 -7.74 5.61 -24.16
CA VAL A 84 -9.18 5.39 -24.01
C VAL A 84 -9.92 5.97 -25.23
N PRO A 85 -10.98 5.30 -25.78
CA PRO A 85 -11.77 5.86 -26.86
C PRO A 85 -12.41 7.21 -26.50
N THR A 86 -12.31 8.18 -27.42
CA THR A 86 -12.75 9.57 -27.19
C THR A 86 -14.03 9.96 -27.95
N GLY A 87 -14.50 9.07 -28.84
CA GLY A 87 -15.69 9.31 -29.66
C GLY A 87 -16.99 9.39 -28.86
N ILE A 88 -17.99 10.09 -29.43
CA ILE A 88 -19.34 10.15 -28.83
C ILE A 88 -20.04 8.80 -28.95
N LYS A 89 -20.69 8.38 -27.87
CA LYS A 89 -21.55 7.19 -27.88
C LYS A 89 -23.00 7.59 -28.07
N TYR A 90 -23.45 7.56 -29.35
CA TYR A 90 -24.77 8.03 -29.73
C TYR A 90 -25.93 7.16 -29.21
N ASP A 91 -25.66 5.90 -28.82
CA ASP A 91 -26.61 5.02 -28.17
C ASP A 91 -26.61 5.14 -26.63
N ASP A 92 -25.90 6.12 -26.08
CA ASP A 92 -25.98 6.47 -24.64
C ASP A 92 -27.43 6.80 -24.24
N LYS A 93 -27.83 6.34 -23.07
CA LYS A 93 -29.18 6.60 -22.52
C LYS A 93 -29.36 8.04 -22.00
N HIS A 94 -28.26 8.74 -21.75
CA HIS A 94 -28.24 10.08 -21.18
C HIS A 94 -28.25 11.17 -22.29
N GLU A 95 -28.69 12.34 -21.91
CA GLU A 95 -28.57 13.57 -22.69
C GLU A 95 -27.85 14.63 -21.85
N PRO A 96 -26.86 15.32 -22.40
CA PRO A 96 -26.29 15.17 -23.74
C PRO A 96 -25.59 13.80 -23.92
N LYS A 97 -25.48 13.30 -25.19
CA LYS A 97 -24.74 12.08 -25.49
C LYS A 97 -23.27 12.27 -25.12
N ARG A 98 -22.75 11.35 -24.30
CA ARG A 98 -21.42 11.47 -23.70
C ARG A 98 -20.32 10.82 -24.57
N SER A 99 -19.10 11.26 -24.40
CA SER A 99 -17.94 10.56 -24.94
C SER A 99 -17.74 9.20 -24.27
N ALA A 100 -17.15 8.24 -24.98
CA ALA A 100 -16.83 6.93 -24.42
C ALA A 100 -15.88 7.07 -23.19
N ALA A 101 -14.96 8.04 -23.21
CA ALA A 101 -14.09 8.35 -22.09
C ALA A 101 -14.88 8.78 -20.85
N GLU A 102 -15.85 9.69 -20.99
CA GLU A 102 -16.72 10.10 -19.88
C GLU A 102 -17.51 8.92 -19.30
N ILE A 103 -18.08 8.07 -20.16
CA ILE A 103 -18.86 6.90 -19.74
C ILE A 103 -18.02 5.93 -18.92
N VAL A 104 -16.80 5.60 -19.39
CA VAL A 104 -15.88 4.69 -18.66
C VAL A 104 -15.51 5.25 -17.29
N MET A 105 -15.41 6.56 -17.15
CA MET A 105 -15.05 7.21 -15.88
C MET A 105 -16.22 7.40 -14.93
N THR A 106 -17.46 7.44 -15.41
CA THR A 106 -18.63 7.83 -14.60
C THR A 106 -19.70 6.74 -14.45
N GLU A 107 -19.66 5.69 -15.28
CA GLU A 107 -20.62 4.60 -15.21
C GLU A 107 -19.97 3.33 -14.64
N LEU A 108 -20.70 2.65 -13.76
CA LEU A 108 -20.35 1.29 -13.33
C LEU A 108 -20.72 0.30 -14.43
N HIS A 109 -19.92 -0.75 -14.56
CA HIS A 109 -20.11 -1.79 -15.59
C HIS A 109 -20.04 -1.28 -17.04
N ALA A 110 -19.23 -0.25 -17.25
CA ALA A 110 -18.92 0.28 -18.58
C ALA A 110 -17.45 0.02 -18.93
N GLY A 111 -17.18 -0.38 -20.17
CA GLY A 111 -15.80 -0.56 -20.65
C GLY A 111 -15.68 -1.45 -21.88
N GLY A 112 -14.56 -1.34 -22.59
CA GLY A 112 -14.26 -2.13 -23.80
C GLY A 112 -13.86 -3.59 -23.51
N LYS A 113 -13.68 -3.97 -22.24
CA LYS A 113 -13.25 -5.31 -21.83
C LYS A 113 -14.38 -6.35 -21.84
N PHE A 114 -15.61 -5.92 -22.05
CA PHE A 114 -16.75 -6.80 -22.34
C PHE A 114 -16.74 -7.34 -23.78
N ASP A 115 -15.92 -6.76 -24.68
CA ASP A 115 -15.72 -7.24 -26.04
C ASP A 115 -14.48 -8.14 -26.11
N GLN A 116 -14.69 -9.45 -26.26
CA GLN A 116 -13.62 -10.46 -26.37
C GLN A 116 -12.71 -10.27 -27.59
N ASN A 117 -13.15 -9.51 -28.62
CA ASN A 117 -12.30 -9.19 -29.76
C ASN A 117 -11.23 -8.14 -29.41
N SER A 118 -11.54 -7.26 -28.45
CA SER A 118 -10.64 -6.20 -28.01
C SER A 118 -9.66 -6.65 -26.93
N TYR A 119 -10.08 -7.58 -26.04
CA TYR A 119 -9.27 -8.14 -24.95
C TYR A 119 -9.58 -9.62 -24.76
N LYS A 120 -8.68 -10.51 -25.19
CA LYS A 120 -8.82 -11.96 -25.00
C LYS A 120 -8.64 -12.40 -23.55
N VAL A 121 -7.76 -11.71 -22.81
CA VAL A 121 -7.45 -11.91 -21.40
C VAL A 121 -7.29 -10.53 -20.79
N SER A 122 -7.97 -10.26 -19.69
CA SER A 122 -7.81 -9.03 -18.92
C SER A 122 -8.01 -9.26 -17.44
N GLY A 123 -7.41 -8.40 -16.61
CA GLY A 123 -7.63 -8.36 -15.17
C GLY A 123 -8.91 -7.60 -14.80
N GLY A 124 -9.24 -6.56 -15.57
CA GLY A 124 -10.38 -5.69 -15.33
C GLY A 124 -11.67 -6.19 -15.97
N LEU A 125 -12.37 -7.15 -15.36
CA LEU A 125 -13.53 -7.81 -15.93
C LEU A 125 -14.86 -7.12 -15.66
N HIS A 126 -14.97 -6.36 -14.59
CA HIS A 126 -16.26 -5.85 -14.10
C HIS A 126 -16.61 -4.44 -14.62
N GLY A 127 -15.66 -3.74 -15.26
CA GLY A 127 -15.87 -2.37 -15.76
C GLY A 127 -16.21 -1.36 -14.65
N VAL A 128 -15.62 -1.54 -13.46
CA VAL A 128 -15.89 -0.68 -12.29
C VAL A 128 -14.61 -0.03 -11.70
N GLY A 129 -13.42 -0.53 -12.03
CA GLY A 129 -12.18 -0.12 -11.36
C GLY A 129 -11.92 1.38 -11.45
N VAL A 130 -11.74 1.92 -12.64
CA VAL A 130 -11.41 3.33 -12.84
C VAL A 130 -12.55 4.28 -12.45
N SER A 131 -13.80 3.86 -12.60
CA SER A 131 -14.95 4.65 -12.14
C SER A 131 -15.01 4.70 -10.60
N CYS A 132 -14.59 3.64 -9.90
CA CYS A 132 -14.39 3.66 -8.45
C CYS A 132 -13.26 4.62 -8.05
N VAL A 133 -12.12 4.61 -8.76
CA VAL A 133 -11.04 5.58 -8.50
C VAL A 133 -11.56 7.00 -8.63
N ASN A 134 -12.31 7.31 -9.70
CA ASN A 134 -12.91 8.62 -9.91
C ASN A 134 -13.88 9.00 -8.78
N ALA A 135 -14.76 8.09 -8.38
CA ALA A 135 -15.72 8.33 -7.30
C ALA A 135 -15.07 8.64 -5.96
N LEU A 136 -13.92 8.00 -5.67
CA LEU A 136 -13.23 8.06 -4.39
C LEU A 136 -12.07 9.06 -4.36
N SER A 137 -11.93 9.84 -5.44
CA SER A 137 -10.95 10.91 -5.56
C SER A 137 -11.58 12.27 -5.28
N LYS A 138 -10.86 13.15 -4.60
CA LYS A 138 -11.20 14.57 -4.41
C LYS A 138 -11.26 15.27 -5.77
N TRP A 139 -10.27 14.98 -6.61
CA TRP A 139 -10.25 15.34 -8.02
C TRP A 139 -9.52 14.25 -8.82
N LEU A 140 -9.88 14.15 -10.11
CA LEU A 140 -9.21 13.28 -11.07
C LEU A 140 -9.11 14.01 -12.41
N ARG A 141 -7.94 13.93 -13.05
CA ARG A 141 -7.60 14.50 -14.34
C ARG A 141 -7.26 13.37 -15.30
N LEU A 142 -7.99 13.32 -16.39
CA LEU A 142 -7.82 12.32 -17.45
C LEU A 142 -7.23 12.99 -18.67
N THR A 143 -6.03 12.58 -19.10
CA THR A 143 -5.41 13.00 -20.35
C THR A 143 -5.31 11.79 -21.28
N ILE A 144 -5.83 11.91 -22.48
CA ILE A 144 -5.81 10.84 -23.50
C ILE A 144 -5.09 11.36 -24.74
N ARG A 145 -4.05 10.67 -25.17
CA ARG A 145 -3.29 10.94 -26.37
C ARG A 145 -3.67 9.90 -27.42
N ARG A 146 -4.54 10.32 -28.36
CA ARG A 146 -5.13 9.41 -29.35
C ARG A 146 -5.47 10.15 -30.65
N GLY A 147 -5.19 9.53 -31.80
CA GLY A 147 -5.52 10.09 -33.13
C GLY A 147 -4.82 11.40 -33.45
N GLY A 148 -3.58 11.59 -32.96
CA GLY A 148 -2.80 12.81 -33.17
C GLY A 148 -3.25 14.00 -32.31
N LYS A 149 -4.15 13.78 -31.33
CA LYS A 149 -4.70 14.82 -30.46
C LYS A 149 -4.53 14.46 -29.00
N THR A 150 -4.33 15.49 -28.17
CA THR A 150 -4.40 15.41 -26.71
C THR A 150 -5.81 15.83 -26.28
N HIS A 151 -6.46 14.92 -25.54
CA HIS A 151 -7.79 15.14 -24.99
C HIS A 151 -7.69 15.24 -23.47
N TYR A 152 -8.53 16.10 -22.87
CA TYR A 152 -8.50 16.35 -21.44
C TYR A 152 -9.90 16.41 -20.84
N MET A 153 -10.07 15.81 -19.64
CA MET A 153 -11.28 15.90 -18.85
C MET A 153 -10.93 15.89 -17.36
N GLU A 154 -11.64 16.70 -16.59
CA GLU A 154 -11.47 16.80 -15.14
C GLU A 154 -12.72 16.43 -14.38
N PHE A 155 -12.54 15.75 -13.25
CA PHE A 155 -13.61 15.27 -12.39
C PHE A 155 -13.35 15.72 -10.95
N GLY A 156 -14.43 16.04 -10.23
CA GLY A 156 -14.42 16.25 -8.79
C GLY A 156 -15.39 15.26 -8.13
N ARG A 157 -14.87 14.37 -7.29
CA ARG A 157 -15.68 13.35 -6.60
C ARG A 157 -16.60 12.55 -7.54
N GLY A 158 -16.07 12.18 -8.70
CA GLY A 158 -16.80 11.42 -9.72
C GLY A 158 -17.62 12.24 -10.70
N VAL A 159 -17.74 13.56 -10.51
CA VAL A 159 -18.56 14.44 -11.35
C VAL A 159 -17.68 15.25 -12.29
N VAL A 160 -18.04 15.25 -13.59
CA VAL A 160 -17.33 16.05 -14.62
C VAL A 160 -17.41 17.55 -14.27
N GLN A 161 -16.25 18.22 -14.24
CA GLN A 161 -16.14 19.64 -13.91
C GLN A 161 -16.25 20.54 -15.15
N ASN A 162 -15.69 20.12 -16.29
CA ASN A 162 -15.55 20.92 -17.51
C ASN A 162 -16.38 20.33 -18.64
N ARG A 163 -17.67 20.21 -18.47
CA ARG A 163 -18.53 19.64 -19.54
C ARG A 163 -18.69 20.62 -20.69
N ASN A 164 -18.29 20.21 -21.89
CA ASN A 164 -18.44 20.95 -23.12
C ASN A 164 -19.65 20.40 -23.88
N ILE A 165 -20.78 21.14 -23.89
CA ILE A 165 -21.99 20.72 -24.57
C ILE A 165 -22.04 21.37 -25.97
N GLN A 166 -22.14 20.53 -27.00
CA GLN A 166 -22.21 20.94 -28.39
C GLN A 166 -23.44 20.33 -29.04
N LYS A 167 -23.82 20.85 -30.20
CA LYS A 167 -24.94 20.31 -30.97
C LYS A 167 -24.44 19.75 -32.29
N GLU A 168 -24.52 18.43 -32.46
CA GLU A 168 -24.13 17.74 -33.69
C GLU A 168 -25.34 17.03 -34.27
N ASN A 169 -25.63 17.32 -35.56
CA ASN A 169 -26.78 16.73 -36.29
C ASN A 169 -28.11 16.80 -35.54
N GLY A 170 -28.33 17.88 -34.78
CA GLY A 170 -29.56 18.08 -34.00
C GLY A 170 -29.58 17.41 -32.63
N VAL A 171 -28.56 16.63 -32.28
CA VAL A 171 -28.41 15.95 -30.99
C VAL A 171 -27.43 16.73 -30.13
N GLU A 172 -27.71 16.88 -28.83
CA GLU A 172 -26.75 17.44 -27.85
C GLU A 172 -25.74 16.39 -27.50
N VAL A 173 -24.45 16.75 -27.59
CA VAL A 173 -23.31 15.88 -27.31
C VAL A 173 -22.36 16.54 -26.32
N SER A 174 -21.63 15.73 -25.55
CA SER A 174 -20.61 16.16 -24.61
C SER A 174 -19.26 15.53 -25.02
N PRO A 175 -18.55 16.10 -26.02
CA PRO A 175 -17.24 15.59 -26.40
C PRO A 175 -16.19 15.93 -25.33
N ILE A 176 -15.18 15.08 -25.23
CA ILE A 176 -13.98 15.38 -24.44
C ILE A 176 -13.22 16.55 -25.08
N SER A 177 -12.71 17.46 -24.26
CA SER A 177 -12.01 18.66 -24.74
C SER A 177 -10.69 18.28 -25.41
N VAL A 178 -10.38 18.88 -26.57
CA VAL A 178 -9.09 18.78 -27.25
C VAL A 178 -8.22 19.94 -26.79
N THR A 179 -7.04 19.65 -26.25
CA THR A 179 -6.12 20.65 -25.72
C THR A 179 -4.92 20.93 -26.63
N GLY A 180 -4.60 20.03 -27.57
CA GLY A 180 -3.48 20.22 -28.49
C GLY A 180 -3.30 19.04 -29.46
N ASP A 181 -2.26 19.16 -30.28
CA ASP A 181 -1.75 18.10 -31.15
C ASP A 181 -0.63 17.34 -30.44
N THR A 182 -0.46 16.06 -30.73
CA THR A 182 0.58 15.22 -30.15
C THR A 182 0.98 14.07 -31.07
N ASP A 183 2.27 13.73 -31.06
CA ASP A 183 2.79 12.51 -31.67
C ASP A 183 2.78 11.31 -30.70
N LEU A 184 2.49 11.57 -29.42
CA LEU A 184 2.40 10.57 -28.38
C LEU A 184 1.05 9.83 -28.43
N ARG A 185 1.02 8.66 -27.78
CA ARG A 185 -0.22 7.90 -27.56
C ARG A 185 -0.27 7.39 -26.12
N GLY A 186 -1.46 7.11 -25.63
CA GLY A 186 -1.66 6.51 -24.31
C GLY A 186 -2.68 7.22 -23.46
N THR A 187 -2.76 6.79 -22.21
CA THR A 187 -3.65 7.36 -21.21
C THR A 187 -2.83 7.81 -20.00
N GLU A 188 -3.22 8.93 -19.44
CA GLU A 188 -2.72 9.42 -18.16
C GLU A 188 -3.90 9.65 -17.24
N VAL A 189 -3.87 9.00 -16.08
CA VAL A 189 -4.84 9.21 -15.00
C VAL A 189 -4.08 9.80 -13.81
N HIS A 190 -4.39 11.05 -13.48
CA HIS A 190 -3.82 11.76 -12.35
C HIS A 190 -4.92 12.07 -11.34
N PHE A 191 -4.78 11.60 -10.11
CA PHE A 191 -5.84 11.72 -9.11
C PHE A 191 -5.30 11.97 -7.70
N LEU A 192 -6.10 12.64 -6.89
CA LEU A 192 -5.91 12.80 -5.45
C LEU A 192 -7.03 12.09 -4.71
N ALA A 193 -6.70 11.12 -3.87
CA ALA A 193 -7.68 10.41 -3.06
C ALA A 193 -8.43 11.38 -2.12
N ASP A 194 -9.72 11.09 -1.83
CA ASP A 194 -10.54 11.95 -0.99
C ASP A 194 -10.30 11.66 0.50
N GLU A 195 -9.74 12.61 1.23
CA GLU A 195 -9.48 12.53 2.66
C GLU A 195 -10.73 12.27 3.51
N GLU A 196 -11.91 12.69 3.03
CA GLU A 196 -13.18 12.40 3.70
C GLU A 196 -13.51 10.91 3.75
N ILE A 197 -12.92 10.12 2.83
CA ILE A 197 -13.15 8.67 2.73
C ILE A 197 -12.04 7.88 3.39
N PHE A 198 -10.77 8.27 3.16
CA PHE A 198 -9.60 7.50 3.59
C PHE A 198 -9.00 7.98 4.91
N GLY A 199 -9.30 9.21 5.35
CA GLY A 199 -8.71 9.84 6.52
C GLY A 199 -7.21 10.14 6.36
N ASN A 200 -6.41 9.15 6.02
CA ASN A 200 -4.99 9.30 5.64
C ASN A 200 -4.80 8.90 4.18
N ILE A 201 -4.24 9.81 3.37
CA ILE A 201 -3.99 9.63 1.93
C ILE A 201 -2.50 9.46 1.61
N GLU A 202 -1.68 9.12 2.61
CA GLU A 202 -0.24 8.91 2.41
C GLU A 202 0.02 7.53 1.80
N TYR A 203 0.60 7.52 0.59
CA TYR A 203 1.01 6.29 -0.08
C TYR A 203 2.35 5.78 0.45
N HIS A 204 2.43 4.47 0.67
CA HIS A 204 3.67 3.78 1.05
C HIS A 204 4.40 3.29 -0.19
N TYR A 205 5.58 3.85 -0.45
CA TYR A 205 6.42 3.53 -1.60
C TYR A 205 6.65 2.03 -1.76
N GLU A 206 7.00 1.33 -0.68
CA GLU A 206 7.29 -0.11 -0.70
C GLU A 206 6.11 -1.00 -1.10
N ILE A 207 4.88 -0.57 -0.83
CA ILE A 207 3.66 -1.29 -1.25
C ILE A 207 3.51 -1.23 -2.76
N LEU A 208 3.76 -0.05 -3.35
CA LEU A 208 3.75 0.13 -4.81
C LEU A 208 4.90 -0.62 -5.47
N VAL A 209 6.13 -0.52 -4.93
CA VAL A 209 7.32 -1.26 -5.39
C VAL A 209 7.03 -2.75 -5.46
N LYS A 210 6.44 -3.32 -4.41
CA LYS A 210 6.11 -4.75 -4.38
C LYS A 210 5.17 -5.12 -5.54
N ARG A 211 4.08 -4.39 -5.72
CA ARG A 211 3.09 -4.68 -6.76
C ARG A 211 3.65 -4.48 -8.16
N ILE A 212 4.36 -3.40 -8.40
CA ILE A 212 4.99 -3.08 -9.69
C ILE A 212 6.02 -4.15 -10.06
N ARG A 213 6.81 -4.60 -9.11
CA ARG A 213 7.78 -5.68 -9.31
C ARG A 213 7.10 -6.99 -9.71
N GLU A 214 6.02 -7.37 -9.04
CA GLU A 214 5.20 -8.53 -9.41
C GLU A 214 4.73 -8.42 -10.86
N LEU A 215 4.17 -7.27 -11.25
CA LEU A 215 3.67 -7.02 -12.60
C LEU A 215 4.78 -7.06 -13.66
N SER A 216 5.96 -6.54 -13.34
CA SER A 216 7.10 -6.54 -14.26
C SER A 216 7.61 -7.97 -14.53
N PHE A 217 7.63 -8.86 -13.53
CA PHE A 217 7.96 -10.27 -13.74
C PHE A 217 6.89 -11.03 -14.52
N LEU A 218 5.61 -10.72 -14.30
CA LEU A 218 4.49 -11.38 -14.96
C LEU A 218 4.29 -10.93 -16.41
N ASN A 219 4.83 -9.75 -16.78
CA ASN A 219 4.67 -9.15 -18.10
C ASN A 219 6.04 -8.85 -18.72
N ASN A 220 6.68 -9.88 -19.22
CA ASN A 220 7.97 -9.75 -19.87
C ASN A 220 7.92 -8.76 -21.05
N GLY A 221 8.83 -7.78 -21.06
CA GLY A 221 8.91 -6.74 -22.09
C GLY A 221 8.15 -5.44 -21.77
N VAL A 222 7.50 -5.34 -20.62
CA VAL A 222 6.92 -4.09 -20.12
C VAL A 222 7.92 -3.39 -19.19
N HIS A 223 8.19 -2.13 -19.45
CA HIS A 223 9.01 -1.27 -18.61
C HIS A 223 8.10 -0.42 -17.72
N ILE A 224 8.25 -0.52 -16.41
CA ILE A 224 7.47 0.26 -15.45
C ILE A 224 8.44 1.10 -14.62
N ARG A 225 8.22 2.41 -14.59
CA ARG A 225 9.01 3.36 -13.78
C ARG A 225 8.15 3.85 -12.62
N LEU A 226 8.69 3.79 -11.39
CA LEU A 226 8.07 4.38 -10.20
C LEU A 226 8.94 5.54 -9.71
N VAL A 227 8.31 6.70 -9.51
CA VAL A 227 8.95 7.89 -8.98
C VAL A 227 8.20 8.37 -7.75
N ASP A 228 8.88 8.59 -6.63
CA ASP A 228 8.34 9.26 -5.46
C ASP A 228 8.97 10.65 -5.33
N GLN A 229 8.23 11.67 -5.73
CA GLN A 229 8.68 13.06 -5.67
C GLN A 229 8.80 13.60 -4.24
N ARG A 230 8.18 12.95 -3.27
CA ARG A 230 8.25 13.35 -1.84
C ARG A 230 9.61 13.05 -1.23
N SER A 231 10.24 11.94 -1.65
CA SER A 231 11.53 11.47 -1.14
C SER A 231 12.66 11.55 -2.18
N GLY A 232 12.32 11.73 -3.46
CA GLY A 232 13.25 11.65 -4.58
C GLY A 232 13.68 10.22 -4.93
N GLN A 233 12.96 9.21 -4.42
CA GLN A 233 13.21 7.81 -4.77
C GLN A 233 12.66 7.52 -6.16
N GLU A 234 13.45 6.77 -6.93
CA GLU A 234 13.08 6.34 -8.27
C GLU A 234 13.62 4.93 -8.51
N GLU A 235 12.79 4.08 -9.12
CA GLU A 235 13.18 2.71 -9.49
C GLU A 235 12.55 2.33 -10.84
N ASP A 236 13.36 1.71 -11.69
CA ASP A 236 12.93 1.16 -12.98
C ASP A 236 12.77 -0.36 -12.90
N PHE A 237 11.62 -0.85 -13.35
CA PHE A 237 11.26 -2.26 -13.33
C PHE A 237 11.13 -2.77 -14.78
N ALA A 238 12.13 -3.49 -15.22
CA ALA A 238 12.18 -4.13 -16.54
C ALA A 238 12.82 -5.53 -16.38
N PHE A 239 12.16 -6.41 -15.62
CA PHE A 239 12.69 -7.73 -15.33
C PHE A 239 12.48 -8.68 -16.50
N SER A 240 13.51 -9.45 -16.80
CA SER A 240 13.48 -10.55 -17.75
C SER A 240 13.36 -11.89 -17.03
N GLY A 241 12.92 -12.93 -17.73
CA GLY A 241 12.87 -14.30 -17.19
C GLY A 241 11.50 -14.72 -16.65
N GLY A 242 10.48 -13.86 -16.70
CA GLY A 242 9.10 -14.21 -16.34
C GLY A 242 8.97 -14.76 -14.91
N VAL A 243 8.06 -15.72 -14.69
CA VAL A 243 7.83 -16.32 -13.37
C VAL A 243 9.05 -17.08 -12.84
N LYS A 244 9.94 -17.57 -13.72
CA LYS A 244 11.20 -18.20 -13.31
C LYS A 244 12.14 -17.19 -12.68
N GLY A 245 12.35 -16.03 -13.32
CA GLY A 245 13.13 -14.91 -12.77
C GLY A 245 12.52 -14.38 -11.48
N PHE A 246 11.21 -14.46 -11.31
CA PHE A 246 10.55 -14.08 -10.08
C PHE A 246 10.87 -15.03 -8.92
N VAL A 247 10.92 -16.34 -9.14
CA VAL A 247 11.38 -17.33 -8.14
C VAL A 247 12.84 -17.08 -7.77
N GLU A 248 13.71 -16.80 -8.75
CA GLU A 248 15.13 -16.45 -8.51
C GLU A 248 15.23 -15.22 -7.62
N TYR A 249 14.47 -14.17 -7.91
CA TYR A 249 14.43 -12.95 -7.12
C TYR A 249 13.99 -13.21 -5.66
N ILE A 250 12.92 -13.98 -5.45
CA ILE A 250 12.44 -14.29 -4.09
C ILE A 250 13.46 -15.10 -3.30
N ASN A 251 14.21 -15.95 -3.97
CA ASN A 251 15.20 -16.82 -3.36
C ASN A 251 16.63 -16.23 -3.28
N GLN A 252 16.86 -15.01 -3.81
CA GLN A 252 18.21 -14.40 -3.87
C GLN A 252 18.93 -14.34 -2.51
N ASN A 253 18.16 -14.18 -1.41
CA ASN A 253 18.67 -14.10 -0.04
C ASN A 253 18.42 -15.39 0.77
N LYS A 254 18.09 -16.51 0.10
CA LYS A 254 17.84 -17.81 0.71
C LYS A 254 18.84 -18.83 0.18
N THR A 255 19.12 -19.85 0.97
CA THR A 255 19.93 -20.97 0.53
C THR A 255 19.06 -21.95 -0.24
N VAL A 256 19.15 -21.96 -1.57
CA VAL A 256 18.43 -22.91 -2.42
C VAL A 256 19.03 -24.32 -2.28
N LEU A 257 18.17 -25.33 -2.27
CA LEU A 257 18.60 -26.74 -2.09
C LEU A 257 19.11 -27.39 -3.39
N HIS A 258 18.64 -26.90 -4.52
CA HIS A 258 18.99 -27.40 -5.84
C HIS A 258 19.09 -26.25 -6.84
N PRO A 259 20.00 -26.32 -7.84
CA PRO A 259 20.26 -25.21 -8.75
C PRO A 259 19.18 -25.03 -9.81
N ASN A 260 18.45 -26.07 -10.18
CA ASN A 260 17.47 -26.02 -11.24
C ASN A 260 16.12 -25.54 -10.69
N ILE A 261 15.53 -24.53 -11.33
CA ILE A 261 14.16 -24.11 -11.04
C ILE A 261 13.24 -24.97 -11.90
N PHE A 262 12.27 -25.62 -11.28
CA PHE A 262 11.16 -26.23 -12.01
C PHE A 262 10.37 -25.14 -12.72
N TYR A 263 10.09 -25.34 -14.01
CA TYR A 263 9.33 -24.42 -14.82
C TYR A 263 8.45 -25.17 -15.81
N ALA A 264 7.20 -24.76 -15.90
CA ALA A 264 6.27 -25.26 -16.92
C ALA A 264 5.35 -24.15 -17.42
N VAL A 265 5.06 -24.18 -18.70
CA VAL A 265 4.04 -23.36 -19.34
C VAL A 265 3.31 -24.20 -20.37
N ALA A 266 1.98 -24.18 -20.33
CA ALA A 266 1.17 -24.85 -21.33
C ALA A 266 -0.25 -24.30 -21.41
N ASP A 267 -0.80 -24.43 -22.60
CA ASP A 267 -2.19 -24.09 -22.89
C ASP A 267 -3.09 -25.32 -22.73
N ARG A 268 -4.27 -25.13 -22.18
CA ARG A 268 -5.32 -26.14 -22.05
C ARG A 268 -6.66 -25.58 -22.48
N PRO A 269 -7.50 -26.34 -23.19
CA PRO A 269 -8.85 -25.90 -23.48
C PRO A 269 -9.65 -25.74 -22.20
N SER A 270 -10.52 -24.73 -22.17
CA SER A 270 -11.50 -24.54 -21.09
C SER A 270 -12.81 -25.21 -21.45
N ASP A 271 -13.46 -25.83 -20.49
CA ASP A 271 -14.81 -26.44 -20.64
C ASP A 271 -15.88 -25.36 -20.98
N LEU A 272 -15.62 -24.10 -20.64
CA LEU A 272 -16.48 -22.95 -20.93
C LEU A 272 -16.16 -22.24 -22.25
N GLY A 273 -15.20 -22.77 -23.00
CA GLY A 273 -14.66 -22.17 -24.22
C GLY A 273 -13.40 -21.35 -24.00
N GLY A 274 -12.62 -21.17 -25.07
CA GLY A 274 -11.33 -20.48 -25.01
C GLY A 274 -10.19 -21.35 -24.46
N THR A 275 -9.08 -20.72 -24.13
CA THR A 275 -7.85 -21.37 -23.69
C THR A 275 -7.40 -20.83 -22.35
N ILE A 276 -7.05 -21.71 -21.43
CA ILE A 276 -6.41 -21.40 -20.15
C ILE A 276 -4.93 -21.63 -20.31
N THR A 277 -4.12 -20.58 -20.13
CA THR A 277 -2.66 -20.71 -20.08
C THR A 277 -2.23 -20.83 -18.64
N VAL A 278 -1.48 -21.90 -18.32
CA VAL A 278 -0.91 -22.12 -17.00
C VAL A 278 0.59 -21.96 -17.07
N GLU A 279 1.15 -21.09 -16.25
CA GLU A 279 2.59 -20.90 -16.11
C GLU A 279 2.97 -21.03 -14.63
N VAL A 280 3.97 -21.89 -14.34
CA VAL A 280 4.38 -22.18 -12.97
C VAL A 280 5.89 -22.32 -12.87
N ALA A 281 6.47 -21.74 -11.82
CA ALA A 281 7.86 -21.97 -11.44
C ALA A 281 7.96 -22.30 -9.95
N MET A 282 8.83 -23.25 -9.60
CA MET A 282 9.01 -23.72 -8.23
C MET A 282 10.48 -24.00 -7.93
N GLN A 283 10.90 -23.72 -6.70
CA GLN A 283 12.20 -24.09 -6.16
C GLN A 283 12.13 -24.24 -4.65
N TRP A 284 12.85 -25.19 -4.09
CA TRP A 284 12.94 -25.39 -2.64
C TRP A 284 14.21 -24.80 -2.07
N ASN A 285 14.08 -24.21 -0.90
CA ASN A 285 15.16 -23.62 -0.12
C ASN A 285 15.25 -24.25 1.28
N ASP A 286 16.25 -23.88 2.06
CA ASP A 286 16.50 -24.42 3.41
C ASP A 286 15.53 -23.91 4.48
N GLY A 287 14.61 -22.99 4.13
CA GLY A 287 13.59 -22.46 5.01
C GLY A 287 12.51 -23.48 5.38
N TYR A 288 11.60 -23.07 6.25
CA TYR A 288 10.51 -23.93 6.78
C TYR A 288 9.12 -23.49 6.33
N ASN A 289 9.01 -22.30 5.75
CA ASN A 289 7.74 -21.73 5.33
C ASN A 289 7.46 -22.00 3.85
N GLU A 290 6.20 -22.29 3.53
CA GLU A 290 5.68 -22.31 2.16
C GLU A 290 5.45 -20.85 1.71
N GLN A 291 5.93 -20.48 0.53
CA GLN A 291 5.68 -19.20 -0.12
C GLN A 291 5.15 -19.46 -1.52
N VAL A 292 3.83 -19.45 -1.68
CA VAL A 292 3.17 -19.61 -2.97
C VAL A 292 2.44 -18.31 -3.30
N LEU A 293 2.83 -17.70 -4.42
CA LEU A 293 2.14 -16.55 -4.97
C LEU A 293 1.31 -17.00 -6.17
N CYS A 294 0.01 -16.76 -6.10
CA CYS A 294 -0.95 -17.13 -7.13
C CYS A 294 -1.47 -15.90 -7.85
N PHE A 295 -1.53 -15.97 -9.17
CA PHE A 295 -2.01 -14.89 -10.03
C PHE A 295 -3.01 -15.42 -11.05
N THR A 296 -4.08 -14.66 -11.28
CA THR A 296 -5.01 -14.88 -12.40
C THR A 296 -5.10 -13.59 -13.21
N ASN A 297 -4.75 -13.64 -14.49
CA ASN A 297 -4.69 -12.46 -15.35
C ASN A 297 -3.87 -11.32 -14.71
N ASN A 298 -2.71 -11.67 -14.13
CA ASN A 298 -1.79 -10.80 -13.39
C ASN A 298 -2.31 -10.26 -12.03
N ILE A 299 -3.53 -10.57 -11.64
CA ILE A 299 -4.09 -10.16 -10.35
C ILE A 299 -3.71 -11.18 -9.28
N PRO A 300 -3.16 -10.75 -8.12
CA PRO A 300 -2.79 -11.66 -7.04
C PRO A 300 -4.02 -12.19 -6.30
N GLN A 301 -4.03 -13.48 -6.01
CA GLN A 301 -5.02 -14.10 -5.12
C GLN A 301 -4.38 -14.41 -3.77
N ARG A 302 -4.58 -13.56 -2.79
CA ARG A 302 -4.04 -13.72 -1.43
C ARG A 302 -4.59 -14.96 -0.74
N ASP A 303 -5.86 -15.27 -0.97
CA ASP A 303 -6.55 -16.44 -0.42
C ASP A 303 -6.47 -17.66 -1.34
N GLY A 304 -5.64 -17.60 -2.39
CA GLY A 304 -5.49 -18.67 -3.38
C GLY A 304 -6.75 -18.92 -4.18
N GLY A 305 -7.18 -20.18 -4.28
CA GLY A 305 -8.37 -20.58 -5.03
C GLY A 305 -8.22 -21.90 -5.74
N THR A 306 -9.03 -22.12 -6.78
CA THR A 306 -9.08 -23.38 -7.53
C THR A 306 -7.76 -23.74 -8.21
N HIS A 307 -7.00 -22.77 -8.70
CA HIS A 307 -5.66 -22.96 -9.26
C HIS A 307 -4.66 -23.47 -8.21
N LEU A 308 -4.65 -22.90 -6.99
CA LEU A 308 -3.82 -23.38 -5.89
C LEU A 308 -4.21 -24.80 -5.45
N THR A 309 -5.51 -25.09 -5.45
CA THR A 309 -6.01 -26.44 -5.17
C THR A 309 -5.51 -27.45 -6.20
N GLY A 310 -5.54 -27.09 -7.48
CA GLY A 310 -4.99 -27.92 -8.56
C GLY A 310 -3.48 -28.15 -8.43
N LEU A 311 -2.71 -27.08 -8.15
CA LEU A 311 -1.27 -27.17 -7.90
C LEU A 311 -0.95 -28.15 -6.75
N ARG A 312 -1.59 -27.97 -5.59
CA ARG A 312 -1.36 -28.82 -4.42
C ARG A 312 -1.75 -30.27 -4.64
N ALA A 313 -2.85 -30.53 -5.37
CA ALA A 313 -3.27 -31.86 -5.73
C ALA A 313 -2.26 -32.56 -6.65
N ALA A 314 -1.80 -31.87 -7.70
CA ALA A 314 -0.79 -32.38 -8.61
C ALA A 314 0.54 -32.69 -7.89
N MET A 315 1.03 -31.76 -7.11
CA MET A 315 2.26 -31.94 -6.32
C MET A 315 2.18 -33.17 -5.40
N THR A 316 1.09 -33.26 -4.62
CA THR A 316 0.90 -34.36 -3.68
C THR A 316 0.85 -35.70 -4.41
N ARG A 317 0.10 -35.79 -5.50
CA ARG A 317 -0.04 -37.02 -6.29
C ARG A 317 1.29 -37.47 -6.92
N VAL A 318 1.98 -36.54 -7.58
CA VAL A 318 3.23 -36.87 -8.32
C VAL A 318 4.36 -37.18 -7.37
N ILE A 319 4.55 -36.40 -6.33
CA ILE A 319 5.63 -36.59 -5.35
C ILE A 319 5.41 -37.90 -4.56
N ASN A 320 4.16 -38.20 -4.12
CA ASN A 320 3.85 -39.46 -3.48
C ASN A 320 4.19 -40.65 -4.38
N LYS A 321 3.77 -40.61 -5.65
CA LYS A 321 4.09 -41.67 -6.61
C LYS A 321 5.60 -41.87 -6.74
N TYR A 322 6.37 -40.79 -6.88
CA TYR A 322 7.83 -40.86 -6.95
C TYR A 322 8.45 -41.43 -5.68
N ILE A 323 7.97 -41.05 -4.51
CA ILE A 323 8.43 -41.52 -3.20
C ILE A 323 8.16 -43.01 -3.02
N ASP A 324 6.97 -43.48 -3.45
CA ASP A 324 6.59 -44.89 -3.37
C ASP A 324 7.40 -45.76 -4.33
N GLU A 325 7.57 -45.35 -5.58
CA GLU A 325 8.35 -46.05 -6.59
C GLU A 325 9.85 -46.21 -6.20
N ASN A 326 10.40 -45.21 -5.48
CA ASN A 326 11.79 -45.22 -5.01
C ASN A 326 11.94 -45.70 -3.56
N GLU A 327 10.85 -46.16 -2.91
CA GLU A 327 10.82 -46.68 -1.53
C GLU A 327 11.36 -45.69 -0.47
N VAL A 328 11.29 -44.39 -0.71
CA VAL A 328 11.89 -43.33 0.15
C VAL A 328 11.27 -43.34 1.54
N ALA A 329 9.94 -43.35 1.62
CA ALA A 329 9.21 -43.29 2.90
C ALA A 329 9.43 -44.60 3.71
N LYS A 330 9.46 -45.76 3.06
CA LYS A 330 9.72 -47.06 3.71
C LYS A 330 11.13 -47.10 4.31
N LYS A 331 12.14 -46.68 3.57
CA LYS A 331 13.52 -46.58 4.04
C LYS A 331 13.68 -45.60 5.19
N ALA A 332 12.97 -44.49 5.16
CA ALA A 332 13.00 -43.47 6.19
C ALA A 332 12.12 -43.78 7.42
N LYS A 333 11.18 -44.72 7.32
CA LYS A 333 10.20 -45.12 8.36
C LYS A 333 9.37 -43.92 8.86
N VAL A 334 8.87 -43.09 7.95
CA VAL A 334 8.05 -41.90 8.23
C VAL A 334 6.80 -41.91 7.34
N GLU A 335 5.73 -41.31 7.84
CA GLU A 335 4.54 -41.03 7.07
C GLU A 335 4.64 -39.58 6.53
N ILE A 336 4.46 -39.41 5.24
CA ILE A 336 4.63 -38.13 4.54
C ILE A 336 3.26 -37.53 4.26
N SER A 337 3.10 -36.25 4.57
CA SER A 337 1.90 -35.44 4.27
C SER A 337 2.17 -34.44 3.16
N GLY A 338 1.10 -33.87 2.58
CA GLY A 338 1.23 -32.82 1.57
C GLY A 338 1.95 -31.55 2.10
N ASP A 339 1.82 -31.26 3.38
CA ASP A 339 2.49 -30.10 4.00
C ASP A 339 4.00 -30.29 4.07
N ASP A 340 4.48 -31.52 4.33
CA ASP A 340 5.92 -31.83 4.34
C ASP A 340 6.56 -31.58 2.96
N MET A 341 5.79 -31.76 1.88
CA MET A 341 6.26 -31.53 0.49
C MET A 341 6.42 -30.05 0.17
N ARG A 342 5.77 -29.18 0.91
CA ARG A 342 5.76 -27.73 0.67
C ARG A 342 6.64 -26.94 1.65
N GLU A 343 7.26 -27.63 2.62
CA GLU A 343 8.23 -26.98 3.52
C GLU A 343 9.41 -26.43 2.73
N GLY A 344 9.66 -25.11 2.82
CA GLY A 344 10.71 -24.41 2.09
C GLY A 344 10.42 -24.19 0.61
N LEU A 345 9.20 -24.41 0.14
CA LEU A 345 8.78 -24.16 -1.23
C LEU A 345 8.65 -22.67 -1.51
N THR A 346 9.29 -22.18 -2.58
CA THR A 346 8.95 -20.93 -3.27
C THR A 346 8.30 -21.29 -4.60
N CYS A 347 7.08 -20.82 -4.83
CA CYS A 347 6.30 -21.10 -6.03
C CYS A 347 5.58 -19.85 -6.54
N ILE A 348 5.64 -19.63 -7.85
CA ILE A 348 4.82 -18.65 -8.56
C ILE A 348 3.91 -19.44 -9.52
N LEU A 349 2.62 -19.22 -9.38
CA LEU A 349 1.59 -19.79 -10.24
C LEU A 349 0.80 -18.68 -10.92
N SER A 350 0.89 -18.61 -12.24
CA SER A 350 0.14 -17.65 -13.06
C SER A 350 -0.82 -18.41 -13.99
N ALA A 351 -2.09 -18.06 -13.93
CA ALA A 351 -3.12 -18.58 -14.83
C ALA A 351 -3.70 -17.43 -15.65
N LYS A 352 -3.72 -17.56 -16.97
CA LYS A 352 -4.46 -16.66 -17.87
C LYS A 352 -5.76 -17.33 -18.24
N VAL A 353 -6.85 -16.72 -17.82
CA VAL A 353 -8.21 -17.28 -17.92
C VAL A 353 -9.11 -16.27 -18.66
N PRO A 354 -9.88 -16.68 -19.67
CA PRO A 354 -10.73 -15.76 -20.44
C PRO A 354 -11.77 -15.03 -19.57
N GLU A 355 -12.50 -15.76 -18.74
CA GLU A 355 -13.59 -15.22 -17.90
C GLU A 355 -13.48 -15.76 -16.46
N PRO A 356 -12.48 -15.32 -15.67
CA PRO A 356 -12.32 -15.82 -14.30
C PRO A 356 -13.41 -15.29 -13.38
N LYS A 357 -13.79 -16.11 -12.40
CA LYS A 357 -14.76 -15.79 -11.35
C LYS A 357 -14.04 -15.68 -10.02
N PHE A 358 -14.33 -14.62 -9.26
CA PHE A 358 -13.74 -14.35 -7.97
C PHE A 358 -14.80 -14.30 -6.86
N SER A 359 -14.37 -14.49 -5.61
CA SER A 359 -15.28 -14.48 -4.45
C SER A 359 -15.74 -13.06 -4.07
N SER A 360 -15.00 -12.02 -4.47
CA SER A 360 -15.23 -10.61 -4.12
C SER A 360 -14.73 -9.70 -5.22
N GLN A 361 -15.07 -8.40 -5.13
CA GLN A 361 -14.57 -7.38 -6.05
C GLN A 361 -13.06 -7.16 -5.92
N THR A 362 -12.47 -7.37 -4.73
CA THR A 362 -11.02 -7.30 -4.50
C THR A 362 -10.24 -8.45 -5.12
N LYS A 363 -10.94 -9.48 -5.65
CA LYS A 363 -10.40 -10.62 -6.41
C LYS A 363 -9.39 -11.48 -5.61
N ASP A 364 -9.50 -11.50 -4.28
CA ASP A 364 -8.54 -12.19 -3.40
C ASP A 364 -8.56 -13.71 -3.55
N LYS A 365 -9.67 -14.30 -4.03
CA LYS A 365 -9.82 -15.74 -4.22
C LYS A 365 -10.43 -16.10 -5.55
N LEU A 366 -9.77 -16.97 -6.32
CA LEU A 366 -10.30 -17.55 -7.55
C LEU A 366 -11.29 -18.68 -7.24
N VAL A 367 -12.52 -18.58 -7.79
CA VAL A 367 -13.56 -19.61 -7.60
C VAL A 367 -13.95 -20.35 -8.87
N SER A 368 -13.33 -20.01 -10.02
CA SER A 368 -13.48 -20.68 -11.30
C SER A 368 -13.10 -22.16 -11.21
N SER A 369 -14.09 -23.07 -11.16
CA SER A 369 -13.85 -24.52 -11.03
C SER A 369 -13.13 -25.13 -12.22
N GLU A 370 -13.36 -24.59 -13.41
CA GLU A 370 -12.75 -25.00 -14.69
C GLU A 370 -11.21 -24.82 -14.74
N VAL A 371 -10.63 -24.03 -13.86
CA VAL A 371 -9.18 -23.77 -13.83
C VAL A 371 -8.42 -24.87 -13.09
N ARG A 372 -9.07 -25.58 -12.17
CA ARG A 372 -8.42 -26.61 -11.35
C ARG A 372 -7.80 -27.73 -12.19
N GLY A 373 -8.57 -28.31 -13.13
CA GLY A 373 -8.13 -29.42 -13.98
C GLY A 373 -6.92 -29.07 -14.84
N PRO A 374 -6.96 -28.02 -15.66
CA PRO A 374 -5.85 -27.53 -16.43
C PRO A 374 -4.56 -27.32 -15.62
N VAL A 375 -4.64 -26.70 -14.44
CA VAL A 375 -3.47 -26.51 -13.56
C VAL A 375 -2.95 -27.85 -13.06
N GLU A 376 -3.82 -28.75 -12.60
CA GLU A 376 -3.43 -30.07 -12.11
C GLU A 376 -2.73 -30.89 -13.21
N ASP A 377 -3.23 -30.87 -14.44
CA ASP A 377 -2.67 -31.62 -15.57
C ASP A 377 -1.29 -31.09 -15.97
N VAL A 378 -1.17 -29.78 -16.16
CA VAL A 378 0.12 -29.16 -16.56
C VAL A 378 1.19 -29.40 -15.51
N VAL A 379 0.87 -29.17 -14.24
CA VAL A 379 1.83 -29.36 -13.15
C VAL A 379 2.19 -30.85 -12.98
N ALA A 380 1.21 -31.76 -13.04
CA ALA A 380 1.46 -33.19 -12.87
C ALA A 380 2.35 -33.75 -13.99
N GLN A 381 2.07 -33.39 -15.24
CA GLN A 381 2.87 -33.80 -16.37
C GLN A 381 4.31 -33.31 -16.23
N ALA A 382 4.49 -32.00 -16.11
CA ALA A 382 5.81 -31.39 -16.09
C ALA A 382 6.63 -31.79 -14.83
N LEU A 383 5.98 -31.94 -13.67
CA LEU A 383 6.68 -32.37 -12.45
C LEU A 383 7.13 -33.84 -12.54
N THR A 384 6.36 -34.71 -13.19
CA THR A 384 6.76 -36.09 -13.44
C THR A 384 7.99 -36.14 -14.33
N GLU A 385 8.03 -35.36 -15.42
CA GLU A 385 9.17 -35.24 -16.32
C GLU A 385 10.39 -34.67 -15.57
N TYR A 386 10.23 -33.61 -14.80
CA TYR A 386 11.32 -32.98 -14.03
C TYR A 386 11.96 -33.93 -13.03
N LEU A 387 11.17 -34.67 -12.26
CA LEU A 387 11.72 -35.65 -11.30
C LEU A 387 12.47 -36.81 -11.97
N ALA A 388 12.06 -37.20 -13.17
CA ALA A 388 12.74 -38.21 -13.96
C ALA A 388 14.06 -37.70 -14.60
N GLU A 389 14.04 -36.48 -15.14
CA GLU A 389 15.18 -35.86 -15.82
C GLU A 389 16.25 -35.30 -14.87
N LYS A 390 15.86 -34.93 -13.65
CA LYS A 390 16.73 -34.32 -12.62
C LYS A 390 16.83 -35.19 -11.35
N PRO A 391 17.42 -36.41 -11.43
CA PRO A 391 17.40 -37.34 -10.31
C PRO A 391 18.16 -36.83 -9.07
N GLN A 392 19.15 -35.95 -9.25
CA GLN A 392 19.87 -35.34 -8.13
C GLN A 392 18.97 -34.37 -7.37
N ASP A 393 18.24 -33.49 -8.07
CA ASP A 393 17.31 -32.57 -7.47
C ASP A 393 16.16 -33.31 -6.79
N ALA A 394 15.63 -34.36 -7.44
CA ALA A 394 14.59 -35.21 -6.87
C ALA A 394 15.06 -35.90 -5.56
N LYS A 395 16.32 -36.38 -5.49
CA LYS A 395 16.89 -36.95 -4.27
C LYS A 395 17.01 -35.92 -3.15
N ILE A 396 17.47 -34.70 -3.46
CA ILE A 396 17.59 -33.61 -2.49
C ILE A 396 16.19 -33.22 -1.97
N LEU A 397 15.22 -33.06 -2.86
CA LEU A 397 13.84 -32.79 -2.51
C LEU A 397 13.25 -33.86 -1.60
N CYS A 398 13.40 -35.13 -1.94
CA CYS A 398 12.95 -36.25 -1.09
C CYS A 398 13.61 -36.21 0.29
N GLY A 399 14.90 -35.87 0.38
CA GLY A 399 15.60 -35.70 1.65
C GLY A 399 14.95 -34.61 2.51
N LYS A 400 14.68 -33.45 1.93
CA LYS A 400 13.98 -32.32 2.61
C LYS A 400 12.60 -32.74 3.11
N ILE A 401 11.81 -33.43 2.28
CA ILE A 401 10.48 -33.93 2.64
C ILE A 401 10.51 -34.89 3.82
N VAL A 402 11.47 -35.84 3.80
CA VAL A 402 11.64 -36.78 4.92
C VAL A 402 12.04 -36.08 6.21
N ASP A 403 12.92 -35.09 6.12
CA ASP A 403 13.33 -34.28 7.28
C ASP A 403 12.17 -33.45 7.83
N ALA A 404 11.30 -32.89 6.96
CA ALA A 404 10.08 -32.19 7.35
C ALA A 404 9.10 -33.15 8.05
N ALA A 405 8.86 -34.34 7.50
CA ALA A 405 7.99 -35.36 8.10
C ALA A 405 8.48 -35.81 9.49
N ARG A 406 9.79 -36.02 9.65
CA ARG A 406 10.41 -36.34 10.94
C ARG A 406 10.24 -35.24 11.96
N ALA A 407 10.43 -33.96 11.55
CA ALA A 407 10.26 -32.83 12.41
C ALA A 407 8.80 -32.67 12.85
N ARG A 408 7.84 -32.83 11.94
CA ARG A 408 6.39 -32.83 12.24
C ARG A 408 6.01 -33.94 13.25
N GLU A 409 6.53 -35.16 13.06
CA GLU A 409 6.27 -36.27 13.99
C GLU A 409 6.89 -36.03 15.37
N ALA A 410 8.12 -35.47 15.43
CA ALA A 410 8.77 -35.08 16.68
C ALA A 410 7.97 -34.00 17.41
N ALA A 411 7.47 -33.00 16.68
CA ALA A 411 6.61 -31.96 17.24
C ALA A 411 5.30 -32.53 17.79
N ARG A 412 4.66 -33.47 17.09
CA ARG A 412 3.45 -34.16 17.58
C ARG A 412 3.72 -34.89 18.89
N LYS A 413 4.80 -35.66 18.96
CA LYS A 413 5.21 -36.39 20.18
C LYS A 413 5.52 -35.43 21.35
N ALA A 414 6.17 -34.32 21.10
CA ALA A 414 6.45 -33.28 22.10
C ALA A 414 5.15 -32.67 22.66
N ARG A 415 4.18 -32.37 21.79
CA ARG A 415 2.84 -31.88 22.21
C ARG A 415 2.12 -32.91 23.08
N GLU A 416 2.11 -34.17 22.67
CA GLU A 416 1.45 -35.23 23.46
C GLU A 416 2.08 -35.37 24.84
N MET A 417 3.40 -35.26 24.96
CA MET A 417 4.08 -35.29 26.26
C MET A 417 3.74 -34.06 27.12
N THR A 418 3.67 -32.87 26.51
CA THR A 418 3.27 -31.64 27.24
C THR A 418 1.82 -31.72 27.69
N ARG A 419 0.92 -32.25 26.86
CA ARG A 419 -0.48 -32.47 27.18
C ARG A 419 -0.67 -33.50 28.30
N ARG A 420 0.11 -34.58 28.33
CA ARG A 420 0.12 -35.57 29.43
C ARG A 420 0.63 -34.98 30.73
N LYS A 421 1.67 -34.13 30.71
CA LYS A 421 2.17 -33.40 31.88
C LYS A 421 1.14 -32.37 32.40
N GLY A 422 0.46 -31.64 31.52
CA GLY A 422 -0.59 -30.68 31.89
C GLY A 422 -1.88 -31.34 32.43
N ALA A 423 -2.15 -32.57 32.06
CA ALA A 423 -3.30 -33.31 32.59
C ALA A 423 -3.03 -33.90 33.99
N LEU A 424 -1.76 -34.06 34.38
CA LEU A 424 -1.35 -34.56 35.70
C LEU A 424 -1.07 -33.46 36.73
N ASP A 425 -0.65 -32.27 36.24
CA ASP A 425 -0.41 -31.09 37.11
C ASP A 425 -1.51 -30.05 36.87
N GLY A 426 -2.72 -30.27 37.40
CA GLY A 426 -3.90 -29.40 37.23
C GLY A 426 -3.62 -28.02 36.64
N ILE A 427 -4.14 -27.73 35.48
CA ILE A 427 -3.85 -26.60 34.58
C ILE A 427 -3.77 -25.27 35.34
N GLY A 428 -2.58 -24.96 35.89
CA GLY A 428 -2.25 -23.65 36.42
C GLY A 428 -1.71 -22.76 35.30
N LEU A 429 -2.30 -21.59 35.14
CA LEU A 429 -1.71 -20.53 34.31
C LEU A 429 -0.26 -20.29 34.76
N PRO A 430 0.65 -19.93 33.82
CA PRO A 430 2.05 -19.68 34.17
C PRO A 430 2.16 -18.74 35.38
N GLY A 431 2.93 -19.05 36.38
CA GLY A 431 3.06 -18.26 37.62
C GLY A 431 3.52 -16.81 37.41
N LYS A 432 4.01 -16.50 36.20
CA LYS A 432 4.36 -15.14 35.77
C LYS A 432 3.16 -14.28 35.36
N LEU A 433 2.05 -14.88 34.94
CA LEU A 433 0.85 -14.15 34.53
C LEU A 433 0.18 -13.55 35.76
N ALA A 434 -0.03 -12.24 35.73
CA ALA A 434 -0.97 -11.58 36.64
C ALA A 434 -2.31 -11.42 35.90
N ASP A 435 -3.18 -12.41 36.02
CA ASP A 435 -4.46 -12.43 35.30
C ASP A 435 -5.44 -11.36 35.81
N CYS A 436 -6.46 -11.05 34.99
CA CYS A 436 -7.56 -10.16 35.35
C CYS A 436 -8.75 -10.94 35.93
N GLN A 437 -9.70 -10.22 36.53
CA GLN A 437 -10.92 -10.80 37.11
C GLN A 437 -12.01 -11.03 36.07
N GLU A 438 -11.98 -10.26 34.97
CA GLU A 438 -12.95 -10.36 33.88
C GLU A 438 -12.79 -11.70 33.15
N LYS A 439 -13.91 -12.33 32.84
CA LYS A 439 -13.95 -13.61 32.13
C LYS A 439 -14.38 -13.47 30.68
N ASP A 440 -14.98 -12.33 30.32
CA ASP A 440 -15.37 -12.03 28.94
C ASP A 440 -14.14 -11.58 28.16
N PRO A 441 -13.68 -12.37 27.17
CA PRO A 441 -12.50 -12.00 26.38
C PRO A 441 -12.62 -10.63 25.68
N ALA A 442 -13.85 -10.24 25.26
CA ALA A 442 -14.10 -8.98 24.58
C ALA A 442 -13.84 -7.75 25.47
N LYS A 443 -13.88 -7.93 26.79
CA LYS A 443 -13.64 -6.89 27.80
C LYS A 443 -12.28 -6.99 28.46
N SER A 444 -11.48 -8.01 28.12
CA SER A 444 -10.21 -8.31 28.75
C SER A 444 -9.03 -7.87 27.88
N GLU A 445 -8.00 -7.34 28.53
CA GLU A 445 -6.77 -6.85 27.94
C GLU A 445 -5.56 -7.61 28.50
N LEU A 446 -4.65 -8.03 27.61
CA LEU A 446 -3.36 -8.62 27.99
C LEU A 446 -2.23 -7.69 27.62
N PHE A 447 -1.49 -7.20 28.60
CA PHE A 447 -0.26 -6.43 28.39
C PHE A 447 0.95 -7.36 28.41
N ILE A 448 1.67 -7.44 27.32
CA ILE A 448 2.95 -8.15 27.22
C ILE A 448 4.05 -7.13 27.48
N VAL A 449 4.78 -7.30 28.57
CA VAL A 449 5.80 -6.34 29.02
C VAL A 449 7.19 -6.96 29.06
N GLU A 450 8.23 -6.13 28.91
CA GLU A 450 9.61 -6.55 28.92
C GLU A 450 10.15 -6.72 30.34
N GLY A 451 10.42 -7.98 30.70
CA GLY A 451 11.08 -8.33 31.95
C GLY A 451 10.24 -8.21 33.22
N ASP A 452 10.79 -8.76 34.28
CA ASP A 452 10.10 -8.83 35.59
C ASP A 452 9.99 -7.46 36.27
N SER A 453 10.92 -6.52 35.99
CA SER A 453 10.91 -5.17 36.56
C SER A 453 9.72 -4.36 36.03
N ALA A 454 9.59 -4.25 34.72
CA ALA A 454 8.44 -3.60 34.11
C ALA A 454 7.13 -4.31 34.47
N GLY A 455 7.16 -5.66 34.52
CA GLY A 455 6.04 -6.48 35.02
C GLY A 455 5.60 -6.11 36.41
N GLY A 456 6.53 -5.80 37.33
CA GLY A 456 6.23 -5.34 38.69
C GLY A 456 5.50 -4.01 38.73
N SER A 457 6.00 -3.02 37.99
CA SER A 457 5.38 -1.70 37.86
C SER A 457 4.01 -1.76 37.19
N ALA A 458 3.89 -2.51 36.07
CA ALA A 458 2.64 -2.70 35.38
C ALA A 458 1.58 -3.40 36.25
N LYS A 459 1.96 -4.40 37.03
CA LYS A 459 1.07 -5.05 38.00
C LYS A 459 0.52 -4.09 39.07
N GLN A 460 1.29 -3.09 39.48
CA GLN A 460 0.83 -2.10 40.44
C GLN A 460 -0.08 -1.06 39.78
N GLY A 461 0.22 -0.63 38.56
CA GLY A 461 -0.52 0.41 37.84
C GLY A 461 -1.79 -0.04 37.13
N ARG A 462 -1.97 -1.36 36.92
CA ARG A 462 -3.11 -1.90 36.13
C ARG A 462 -4.47 -1.79 36.84
N ASP A 463 -5.53 -1.79 36.07
CA ASP A 463 -6.85 -2.14 36.58
C ASP A 463 -7.00 -3.66 36.62
N ARG A 464 -7.01 -4.22 37.83
CA ARG A 464 -7.13 -5.68 38.05
C ARG A 464 -8.43 -6.27 37.55
N LYS A 465 -9.43 -5.45 37.30
CA LYS A 465 -10.74 -5.92 36.85
C LYS A 465 -10.65 -6.54 35.47
N PHE A 466 -9.97 -5.88 34.51
CA PHE A 466 -9.96 -6.31 33.11
C PHE A 466 -8.56 -6.33 32.46
N GLN A 467 -7.50 -5.90 33.15
CA GLN A 467 -6.13 -5.86 32.61
C GLN A 467 -5.27 -6.98 33.22
N ALA A 468 -4.76 -7.86 32.35
CA ALA A 468 -3.78 -8.88 32.68
C ALA A 468 -2.36 -8.43 32.28
N ILE A 469 -1.34 -8.84 33.02
CA ILE A 469 0.07 -8.53 32.73
C ILE A 469 0.86 -9.82 32.59
N LEU A 470 1.57 -9.94 31.48
CA LEU A 470 2.51 -11.02 31.20
C LEU A 470 3.92 -10.47 30.99
N PRO A 471 4.84 -10.60 31.95
CA PRO A 471 6.23 -10.28 31.72
C PRO A 471 6.93 -11.40 30.94
N LEU A 472 7.68 -11.04 29.91
CA LEU A 472 8.51 -11.95 29.12
C LEU A 472 9.98 -11.68 29.43
N LYS A 473 10.79 -12.73 29.56
CA LYS A 473 12.24 -12.62 29.80
C LYS A 473 13.00 -12.39 28.50
N GLY A 474 13.31 -11.11 28.23
CA GLY A 474 14.22 -10.74 27.13
C GLY A 474 13.70 -11.11 25.73
N LYS A 475 14.62 -11.30 24.83
CA LYS A 475 14.33 -11.61 23.41
C LYS A 475 13.77 -13.02 23.26
N ILE A 476 12.56 -13.14 22.76
CA ILE A 476 11.95 -14.45 22.45
C ILE A 476 12.64 -15.09 21.23
N LEU A 477 12.42 -16.39 21.07
CA LEU A 477 12.93 -17.12 19.90
C LEU A 477 12.39 -16.51 18.59
N ASN A 478 13.29 -16.26 17.63
CA ASN A 478 12.88 -15.84 16.29
C ASN A 478 12.25 -17.04 15.55
N VAL A 479 10.93 -17.02 15.43
CA VAL A 479 10.16 -18.11 14.81
C VAL A 479 10.33 -18.18 13.28
N GLU A 480 10.82 -17.11 12.63
CA GLU A 480 11.14 -17.10 11.21
C GLU A 480 12.26 -18.10 10.87
N LYS A 481 13.21 -18.28 11.79
CA LYS A 481 14.38 -19.13 11.64
C LYS A 481 14.33 -20.40 12.50
N ALA A 482 13.14 -20.78 12.99
CA ALA A 482 13.00 -21.90 13.89
C ALA A 482 11.96 -22.90 13.40
N ARG A 483 12.32 -24.18 13.44
CA ARG A 483 11.39 -25.29 13.25
C ARG A 483 10.34 -25.29 14.37
N PHE A 484 9.18 -25.85 14.09
CA PHE A 484 8.06 -25.89 15.02
C PHE A 484 8.38 -26.63 16.34
N ASP A 485 9.13 -27.73 16.29
CA ASP A 485 9.61 -28.47 17.46
C ASP A 485 10.52 -27.60 18.36
N LYS A 486 11.38 -26.79 17.75
CA LYS A 486 12.24 -25.86 18.47
C LYS A 486 11.44 -24.71 19.11
N MET A 487 10.37 -24.26 18.45
CA MET A 487 9.47 -23.26 19.03
C MET A 487 8.82 -23.78 20.31
N LEU A 488 8.34 -25.04 20.31
CA LEU A 488 7.74 -25.67 21.47
C LEU A 488 8.74 -25.98 22.61
N SER A 489 10.05 -25.91 22.35
CA SER A 489 11.08 -25.99 23.38
C SER A 489 11.38 -24.66 24.06
N SER A 490 10.93 -23.52 23.50
CA SER A 490 11.07 -22.19 24.08
C SER A 490 10.00 -21.95 25.14
N GLN A 491 10.45 -21.68 26.38
CA GLN A 491 9.55 -21.46 27.50
C GLN A 491 8.67 -20.21 27.31
N GLU A 492 9.21 -19.16 26.71
CA GLU A 492 8.49 -17.91 26.43
C GLU A 492 7.38 -18.14 25.38
N VAL A 493 7.68 -18.89 24.33
CA VAL A 493 6.70 -19.24 23.28
C VAL A 493 5.59 -20.10 23.86
N VAL A 494 5.94 -21.15 24.62
CA VAL A 494 4.94 -22.01 25.31
C VAL A 494 4.09 -21.20 26.28
N THR A 495 4.69 -20.27 27.02
CA THR A 495 3.98 -19.36 27.93
C THR A 495 2.96 -18.51 27.19
N LEU A 496 3.36 -17.89 26.05
CA LEU A 496 2.44 -17.11 25.22
C LEU A 496 1.25 -17.94 24.72
N ILE A 497 1.52 -19.13 24.16
CA ILE A 497 0.46 -20.03 23.66
C ILE A 497 -0.51 -20.40 24.77
N THR A 498 0.00 -20.72 25.97
CA THR A 498 -0.81 -21.12 27.12
C THR A 498 -1.67 -19.97 27.62
N VAL A 499 -1.11 -18.76 27.72
CA VAL A 499 -1.83 -17.57 28.20
C VAL A 499 -2.90 -17.13 27.21
N LEU A 500 -2.63 -17.19 25.92
CA LEU A 500 -3.60 -16.80 24.87
C LEU A 500 -4.76 -17.83 24.78
N GLY A 501 -4.49 -19.11 25.01
CA GLY A 501 -5.51 -20.15 25.00
C GLY A 501 -5.97 -20.65 23.64
N THR A 502 -5.42 -20.11 22.54
CA THR A 502 -5.81 -20.43 21.16
C THR A 502 -5.25 -21.75 20.65
N GLY A 503 -4.26 -22.34 21.33
CA GLY A 503 -3.45 -23.40 20.75
C GLY A 503 -2.50 -22.85 19.67
N ILE A 504 -1.77 -23.72 18.99
CA ILE A 504 -0.83 -23.39 17.91
C ILE A 504 -0.73 -24.51 16.88
N GLY A 505 -0.50 -24.15 15.61
CA GLY A 505 -0.38 -25.06 14.48
C GLY A 505 -1.72 -25.42 13.86
N VAL A 506 -1.70 -25.92 12.63
CA VAL A 506 -2.86 -26.05 11.74
C VAL A 506 -4.01 -26.89 12.34
N GLU A 507 -3.70 -27.88 13.18
CA GLU A 507 -4.71 -28.79 13.75
C GLU A 507 -5.37 -28.27 15.05
N GLU A 508 -4.65 -27.50 15.87
CA GLU A 508 -5.09 -27.12 17.21
C GLU A 508 -5.44 -25.64 17.37
N TYR A 509 -4.94 -24.79 16.47
CA TYR A 509 -5.19 -23.35 16.55
C TYR A 509 -6.66 -23.02 16.30
N LYS A 510 -7.23 -22.28 17.23
CA LYS A 510 -8.61 -21.76 17.15
C LYS A 510 -8.65 -20.34 17.70
N ALA A 511 -8.76 -19.35 16.84
CA ALA A 511 -8.81 -17.92 17.23
C ALA A 511 -9.99 -17.62 18.18
N ASP A 512 -11.14 -18.32 18.01
CA ASP A 512 -12.32 -18.13 18.85
C ASP A 512 -12.12 -18.54 20.33
N LYS A 513 -11.02 -19.24 20.66
CA LYS A 513 -10.64 -19.57 22.03
C LYS A 513 -9.73 -18.54 22.68
N LEU A 514 -9.48 -17.41 22.01
CA LEU A 514 -8.67 -16.34 22.54
C LEU A 514 -9.23 -15.82 23.86
N ARG A 515 -8.36 -15.70 24.87
CA ARG A 515 -8.75 -15.28 26.23
C ARG A 515 -8.80 -13.77 26.41
N TYR A 516 -8.15 -12.99 25.52
CA TYR A 516 -8.06 -11.54 25.60
C TYR A 516 -8.18 -10.97 24.18
N HIS A 517 -9.25 -10.21 23.90
CA HIS A 517 -9.45 -9.62 22.58
C HIS A 517 -8.58 -8.38 22.34
N ARG A 518 -7.86 -7.90 23.36
CA ARG A 518 -6.84 -6.85 23.24
C ARG A 518 -5.52 -7.35 23.78
N ILE A 519 -4.58 -7.60 22.87
CA ILE A 519 -3.20 -8.01 23.20
C ILE A 519 -2.31 -6.81 22.93
N ILE A 520 -1.78 -6.21 23.99
CA ILE A 520 -1.03 -4.95 23.91
C ILE A 520 0.44 -5.24 24.14
N ILE A 521 1.26 -5.07 23.11
CA ILE A 521 2.71 -5.17 23.21
C ILE A 521 3.23 -3.85 23.78
N MET A 522 3.81 -3.91 24.98
CA MET A 522 4.32 -2.75 25.70
C MET A 522 5.79 -2.98 26.06
N THR A 523 6.67 -2.66 25.12
CA THR A 523 8.13 -2.71 25.26
C THR A 523 8.69 -1.32 25.46
N ASP A 524 9.91 -1.22 25.97
CA ASP A 524 10.61 0.05 26.14
C ASP A 524 10.85 0.75 24.79
N ALA A 525 10.95 2.08 24.80
CA ALA A 525 11.21 2.89 23.61
C ALA A 525 12.71 2.95 23.28
N ASP A 526 13.37 1.80 23.25
CA ASP A 526 14.79 1.66 22.94
C ASP A 526 15.02 0.60 21.83
N VAL A 527 16.28 0.36 21.51
CA VAL A 527 16.67 -0.60 20.44
C VAL A 527 16.28 -2.03 20.80
N ASP A 528 16.45 -2.43 22.08
CA ASP A 528 16.12 -3.78 22.53
C ASP A 528 14.60 -4.01 22.56
N GLY A 529 13.84 -3.05 23.07
CA GLY A 529 12.38 -3.09 23.04
C GLY A 529 11.81 -3.11 21.63
N SER A 530 12.43 -2.38 20.70
CA SER A 530 12.08 -2.43 19.27
C SER A 530 12.33 -3.82 18.67
N HIS A 531 13.43 -4.48 19.04
CA HIS A 531 13.73 -5.85 18.61
C HIS A 531 12.73 -6.86 19.21
N ILE A 532 12.41 -6.78 20.49
CA ILE A 532 11.42 -7.64 21.14
C ILE A 532 10.05 -7.49 20.49
N ARG A 533 9.63 -6.25 20.21
CA ARG A 533 8.40 -5.98 19.49
C ARG A 533 8.38 -6.65 18.11
N THR A 534 9.47 -6.55 17.36
CA THR A 534 9.60 -7.20 16.04
C THR A 534 9.47 -8.73 16.16
N LEU A 535 10.11 -9.35 17.15
CA LEU A 535 10.04 -10.79 17.36
C LEU A 535 8.61 -11.24 17.74
N LEU A 536 7.91 -10.49 18.58
CA LEU A 536 6.52 -10.75 18.96
C LEU A 536 5.58 -10.61 17.76
N LEU A 537 5.72 -9.54 16.98
CA LEU A 537 4.93 -9.35 15.76
C LEU A 537 5.20 -10.47 14.74
N THR A 538 6.46 -10.91 14.58
CA THR A 538 6.81 -12.05 13.74
C THR A 538 6.15 -13.33 14.24
N PHE A 539 6.10 -13.56 15.55
CA PHE A 539 5.40 -14.70 16.15
C PHE A 539 3.91 -14.68 15.82
N PHE A 540 3.22 -13.56 16.05
CA PHE A 540 1.79 -13.44 15.76
C PHE A 540 1.53 -13.59 14.26
N TYR A 541 2.29 -12.93 13.41
CA TYR A 541 2.12 -12.97 11.97
C TYR A 541 2.30 -14.38 11.38
N ARG A 542 3.30 -15.14 11.88
CA ARG A 542 3.60 -16.47 11.35
C ARG A 542 2.75 -17.59 11.95
N GLN A 543 2.39 -17.46 13.22
CA GLN A 543 1.75 -18.55 13.95
C GLN A 543 0.27 -18.31 14.24
N MET A 544 -0.18 -17.05 14.24
CA MET A 544 -1.53 -16.65 14.58
C MET A 544 -2.01 -15.47 13.73
N PRO A 545 -1.94 -15.55 12.37
CA PRO A 545 -2.24 -14.42 11.48
C PRO A 545 -3.66 -13.89 11.67
N GLU A 546 -4.61 -14.78 11.94
CA GLU A 546 -6.01 -14.42 12.17
C GLU A 546 -6.22 -13.45 13.36
N LEU A 547 -5.32 -13.42 14.36
CA LEU A 547 -5.39 -12.45 15.45
C LEU A 547 -5.02 -11.03 14.98
N ILE A 548 -4.17 -10.93 13.97
CA ILE A 548 -3.83 -9.64 13.34
C ILE A 548 -4.98 -9.20 12.44
N GLU A 549 -5.51 -10.08 11.62
CA GLU A 549 -6.64 -9.83 10.72
C GLU A 549 -7.91 -9.39 11.46
N ARG A 550 -8.16 -9.99 12.63
CA ARG A 550 -9.27 -9.62 13.51
C ARG A 550 -9.01 -8.37 14.36
N GLY A 551 -7.84 -7.74 14.26
CA GLY A 551 -7.50 -6.52 14.99
C GLY A 551 -7.28 -6.70 16.49
N HIS A 552 -6.82 -7.88 16.95
CA HIS A 552 -6.57 -8.15 18.36
C HIS A 552 -5.19 -7.70 18.86
N ILE A 553 -4.25 -7.34 17.97
CA ILE A 553 -2.88 -6.97 18.32
C ILE A 553 -2.73 -5.45 18.34
N TYR A 554 -2.25 -4.92 19.46
CA TYR A 554 -2.03 -3.50 19.70
C TYR A 554 -0.57 -3.25 20.10
N ILE A 555 -0.06 -2.07 19.78
CA ILE A 555 1.25 -1.60 20.20
C ILE A 555 1.05 -0.40 21.12
N ALA A 556 1.56 -0.47 22.35
CA ALA A 556 1.53 0.66 23.26
C ALA A 556 2.50 1.76 22.77
N GLN A 557 2.03 2.98 22.74
CA GLN A 557 2.83 4.16 22.42
C GLN A 557 3.01 5.00 23.69
N PRO A 558 4.15 4.87 24.41
CA PRO A 558 4.42 5.72 25.56
C PRO A 558 4.64 7.17 25.10
N PRO A 559 4.33 8.18 25.95
CA PRO A 559 4.64 9.56 25.63
C PRO A 559 6.17 9.74 25.51
N LEU A 560 6.58 10.46 24.44
CA LEU A 560 8.02 10.67 24.17
C LEU A 560 8.64 11.73 25.09
N TYR A 561 7.84 12.72 25.54
CA TYR A 561 8.33 13.87 26.27
C TYR A 561 7.55 14.10 27.57
N LYS A 562 8.26 14.60 28.57
CA LYS A 562 7.70 15.20 29.78
C LYS A 562 8.16 16.65 29.83
N VAL A 563 7.24 17.59 29.70
CA VAL A 563 7.55 19.02 29.70
C VAL A 563 7.08 19.64 30.99
N LYS A 564 8.00 20.40 31.65
CA LYS A 564 7.70 21.21 32.82
C LYS A 564 7.88 22.68 32.46
N HIS A 565 6.83 23.45 32.60
CA HIS A 565 6.83 24.90 32.38
C HIS A 565 6.19 25.59 33.59
N GLY A 566 6.99 26.30 34.41
CA GLY A 566 6.54 26.89 35.66
C GLY A 566 6.09 25.82 36.65
N LYS A 567 4.80 25.89 37.06
CA LYS A 567 4.17 24.90 37.98
C LYS A 567 3.44 23.78 37.21
N SER A 568 3.29 23.91 35.90
CA SER A 568 2.62 22.93 35.05
C SER A 568 3.61 21.86 34.60
N GLU A 569 3.18 20.61 34.68
CA GLU A 569 3.93 19.44 34.21
C GLU A 569 2.98 18.58 33.38
N GLN A 570 3.37 18.22 32.15
CA GLN A 570 2.54 17.42 31.26
C GLN A 570 3.39 16.46 30.43
N TYR A 571 2.78 15.31 30.09
CA TYR A 571 3.34 14.36 29.16
C TYR A 571 2.86 14.68 27.75
N ILE A 572 3.76 14.54 26.78
CA ILE A 572 3.54 14.88 25.38
C ILE A 572 3.83 13.65 24.53
N LYS A 573 2.91 13.36 23.65
CA LYS A 573 2.86 12.13 22.90
C LYS A 573 3.99 12.03 21.87
N ASP A 574 4.20 13.11 21.09
CA ASP A 574 5.08 13.13 19.92
C ASP A 574 5.66 14.53 19.66
N ASP A 575 6.53 14.62 18.63
CA ASP A 575 7.16 15.88 18.21
C ASP A 575 6.15 16.93 17.76
N VAL A 576 5.03 16.50 17.16
CA VAL A 576 3.99 17.42 16.67
C VAL A 576 3.35 18.15 17.84
N GLU A 577 2.92 17.41 18.86
CA GLU A 577 2.33 17.99 20.07
C GLU A 577 3.35 18.86 20.85
N LEU A 578 4.63 18.44 20.89
CA LEU A 578 5.71 19.23 21.48
C LEU A 578 5.89 20.57 20.75
N ASN A 579 5.95 20.55 19.43
CA ASN A 579 6.10 21.75 18.62
C ASN A 579 4.90 22.70 18.77
N GLN A 580 3.68 22.17 18.85
CA GLN A 580 2.48 22.96 19.11
C GLN A 580 2.54 23.65 20.48
N LEU A 581 2.98 22.93 21.52
CA LEU A 581 3.15 23.50 22.85
C LEU A 581 4.23 24.59 22.86
N LEU A 582 5.40 24.30 22.28
CA LEU A 582 6.51 25.26 22.20
C LEU A 582 6.11 26.52 21.42
N PHE A 583 5.37 26.34 20.34
CA PHE A 583 4.83 27.44 19.54
C PHE A 583 3.87 28.32 20.37
N LYS A 584 2.94 27.70 21.08
CA LYS A 584 2.03 28.43 21.99
C LYS A 584 2.79 29.22 23.06
N ILE A 585 3.77 28.61 23.71
CA ILE A 585 4.61 29.25 24.72
C ILE A 585 5.44 30.39 24.10
N ALA A 586 5.92 30.23 22.87
CA ALA A 586 6.72 31.26 22.19
C ALA A 586 5.90 32.50 21.86
N LEU A 587 4.63 32.33 21.50
CA LEU A 587 3.72 33.44 21.16
C LEU A 587 3.13 34.14 22.41
N GLU A 588 3.18 33.49 23.58
CA GLU A 588 2.76 34.15 24.81
C GLU A 588 3.61 35.41 25.06
N GLN A 589 2.95 36.58 25.18
CA GLN A 589 3.59 37.89 25.38
C GLN A 589 4.54 38.34 24.25
N ALA A 590 4.47 37.71 23.05
CA ALA A 590 5.22 38.14 21.89
C ALA A 590 4.47 39.23 21.09
N SER A 591 5.23 40.11 20.46
CA SER A 591 4.71 41.11 19.52
C SER A 591 5.74 41.46 18.45
N ILE A 592 5.27 41.80 17.26
CA ILE A 592 6.06 42.38 16.18
C ILE A 592 5.72 43.87 16.10
N GLU A 593 6.75 44.72 16.12
CA GLU A 593 6.65 46.12 15.89
C GLU A 593 7.21 46.46 14.50
N THR A 594 6.36 46.92 13.61
CA THR A 594 6.74 47.28 12.25
C THR A 594 7.54 48.60 12.24
N PRO A 595 8.31 48.93 11.17
CA PRO A 595 9.00 50.21 11.06
C PRO A 595 8.07 51.44 11.08
N SER A 596 6.78 51.23 10.74
CA SER A 596 5.74 52.25 10.83
C SER A 596 5.21 52.47 12.24
N GLY A 597 5.64 51.66 13.25
CA GLY A 597 5.17 51.73 14.64
C GLY A 597 3.90 50.91 14.90
N GLU A 598 3.38 50.17 13.93
CA GLU A 598 2.26 49.26 14.14
C GLU A 598 2.70 48.04 14.97
N LYS A 599 1.90 47.69 15.97
CA LYS A 599 2.18 46.54 16.85
C LYS A 599 1.23 45.39 16.51
N ILE A 600 1.77 44.25 16.04
CA ILE A 600 1.06 43.02 15.77
C ILE A 600 1.24 42.08 16.95
N SER A 601 0.16 41.65 17.60
CA SER A 601 0.18 40.75 18.76
C SER A 601 -1.09 39.91 18.85
N GLY A 602 -1.13 38.91 19.74
CA GLY A 602 -2.30 38.05 19.95
C GLY A 602 -2.70 37.27 18.71
N PRO A 603 -3.99 37.13 18.38
CA PRO A 603 -4.47 36.31 17.26
C PRO A 603 -3.86 36.69 15.90
N ALA A 604 -3.64 37.96 15.64
CA ALA A 604 -3.04 38.43 14.39
C ALA A 604 -1.57 37.96 14.26
N LEU A 605 -0.82 37.95 15.34
CA LEU A 605 0.53 37.39 15.37
C LEU A 605 0.51 35.85 15.22
N GLU A 606 -0.46 35.19 15.84
CA GLU A 606 -0.63 33.73 15.72
C GLU A 606 -0.94 33.32 14.28
N ASP A 607 -1.81 34.03 13.57
CA ASP A 607 -2.13 33.77 12.17
C ASP A 607 -0.92 33.99 11.26
N LEU A 608 -0.15 35.07 11.46
CA LEU A 608 1.08 35.31 10.70
C LEU A 608 2.09 34.19 10.94
N ALA A 609 2.29 33.79 12.18
CA ALA A 609 3.25 32.76 12.54
C ALA A 609 2.84 31.38 12.01
N LYS A 610 1.54 31.04 11.99
CA LYS A 610 1.02 29.81 11.37
C LYS A 610 1.26 29.79 9.85
N ASN A 611 0.95 30.89 9.15
CA ASN A 611 1.22 31.00 7.71
C ASN A 611 2.72 30.86 7.40
N TYR A 612 3.59 31.46 8.20
CA TYR A 612 5.04 31.30 8.06
C TYR A 612 5.49 29.86 8.31
N GLN A 613 4.94 29.18 9.34
CA GLN A 613 5.22 27.76 9.60
C GLN A 613 4.77 26.87 8.43
N THR A 614 3.63 27.15 7.84
CA THR A 614 3.14 26.44 6.65
C THR A 614 4.14 26.56 5.50
N ILE A 615 4.58 27.78 5.19
CA ILE A 615 5.62 28.01 4.17
C ILE A 615 6.87 27.22 4.50
N GLN A 616 7.39 27.34 5.74
CA GLN A 616 8.62 26.69 6.13
C GLN A 616 8.51 25.15 6.05
N ALA A 617 7.39 24.59 6.50
CA ALA A 617 7.16 23.14 6.44
C ALA A 617 7.11 22.61 5.00
N VAL A 618 6.45 23.34 4.10
CA VAL A 618 6.41 22.98 2.67
C VAL A 618 7.80 23.11 2.05
N VAL A 619 8.49 24.22 2.29
CA VAL A 619 9.85 24.45 1.76
C VAL A 619 10.81 23.39 2.28
N ASP A 620 10.88 23.11 3.60
CA ASP A 620 11.80 22.12 4.19
C ASP A 620 11.57 20.71 3.64
N ARG A 621 10.32 20.37 3.37
CA ARG A 621 9.95 19.09 2.77
C ARG A 621 10.38 19.00 1.30
N LEU A 622 10.06 20.01 0.50
CA LEU A 622 10.32 20.04 -0.93
C LEU A 622 11.78 20.32 -1.28
N ALA A 623 12.55 21.00 -0.42
CA ALA A 623 13.96 21.29 -0.62
C ALA A 623 14.86 20.04 -0.72
N ARG A 624 14.34 18.87 -0.35
CA ARG A 624 15.03 17.59 -0.54
C ARG A 624 15.19 17.25 -2.03
N THR A 625 14.19 17.59 -2.83
CA THR A 625 14.10 17.24 -4.26
C THR A 625 14.11 18.46 -5.19
N MET A 626 13.66 19.61 -4.70
CA MET A 626 13.59 20.87 -5.45
C MET A 626 14.63 21.87 -4.95
N ASP A 627 14.82 22.96 -5.70
CA ASP A 627 15.72 24.03 -5.30
C ASP A 627 15.05 24.92 -4.24
N GLU A 628 15.67 25.03 -3.07
CA GLU A 628 15.13 25.77 -1.92
C GLU A 628 14.91 27.24 -2.23
N ASP A 629 15.85 27.89 -2.95
CA ASP A 629 15.72 29.31 -3.27
C ASP A 629 14.58 29.56 -4.26
N ALA A 630 14.31 28.59 -5.16
CA ALA A 630 13.16 28.67 -6.06
C ALA A 630 11.81 28.54 -5.28
N LEU A 631 11.74 27.62 -4.31
CA LEU A 631 10.56 27.49 -3.44
C LEU A 631 10.33 28.74 -2.60
N ARG A 632 11.41 29.33 -2.07
CA ARG A 632 11.35 30.60 -1.33
C ARG A 632 10.92 31.77 -2.22
N ALA A 633 11.40 31.83 -3.47
CA ALA A 633 10.97 32.82 -4.44
C ALA A 633 9.45 32.74 -4.74
N VAL A 634 8.92 31.51 -4.84
CA VAL A 634 7.44 31.29 -4.95
C VAL A 634 6.74 31.77 -3.68
N ALA A 635 7.27 31.47 -2.51
CA ALA A 635 6.75 31.95 -1.23
C ALA A 635 6.84 33.48 -1.07
N ASP A 636 7.76 34.13 -1.77
CA ASP A 636 7.88 35.60 -1.85
C ASP A 636 7.02 36.24 -2.95
N GLY A 637 6.22 35.43 -3.67
CA GLY A 637 5.20 35.90 -4.63
C GLY A 637 5.56 35.70 -6.11
N VAL A 638 6.61 34.96 -6.44
CA VAL A 638 6.91 34.60 -7.83
C VAL A 638 5.89 33.56 -8.32
N SER A 639 5.09 33.93 -9.31
CA SER A 639 4.15 33.01 -9.95
C SER A 639 4.82 32.24 -11.08
N LEU A 640 4.50 30.92 -11.18
CA LEU A 640 4.98 30.02 -12.21
C LEU A 640 3.82 29.60 -13.13
N ASN A 641 4.13 29.47 -14.44
CA ASN A 641 3.22 28.92 -15.44
C ASN A 641 4.04 28.14 -16.48
N PHE A 642 3.63 26.91 -16.79
CA PHE A 642 4.32 25.99 -17.68
C PHE A 642 3.44 25.44 -18.81
N ASP A 643 2.32 26.12 -19.11
CA ASP A 643 1.37 25.69 -20.14
C ASP A 643 1.96 25.76 -21.56
N THR A 644 2.83 26.75 -21.82
CA THR A 644 3.51 26.97 -23.09
C THR A 644 5.01 27.23 -22.88
N GLU A 645 5.80 27.08 -23.94
CA GLU A 645 7.24 27.39 -23.91
C GLU A 645 7.51 28.85 -23.52
N ASP A 646 6.70 29.76 -24.04
CA ASP A 646 6.82 31.20 -23.73
C ASP A 646 6.53 31.47 -22.26
N SER A 647 5.43 30.91 -21.70
CA SER A 647 5.07 31.09 -20.29
C SER A 647 6.09 30.45 -19.33
N ALA A 648 6.68 29.31 -19.71
CA ALA A 648 7.77 28.69 -18.97
C ALA A 648 9.03 29.54 -19.00
N SER A 649 9.37 30.15 -20.15
CA SER A 649 10.51 31.08 -20.31
C SER A 649 10.32 32.35 -19.48
N GLU A 650 9.13 32.92 -19.44
CA GLU A 650 8.80 34.05 -18.57
C GLU A 650 8.91 33.69 -17.08
N SER A 651 8.49 32.49 -16.71
CA SER A 651 8.62 31.97 -15.34
C SER A 651 10.10 31.83 -14.94
N ALA A 652 10.95 31.35 -15.86
CA ALA A 652 12.39 31.24 -15.66
C ALA A 652 13.00 32.63 -15.43
N GLU A 653 12.62 33.67 -16.21
CA GLU A 653 13.11 35.02 -16.04
C GLU A 653 12.67 35.65 -14.70
N ARG A 654 11.42 35.42 -14.27
CA ARG A 654 10.94 35.87 -12.94
C ARG A 654 11.77 35.25 -11.81
N LEU A 655 12.09 33.95 -11.89
CA LEU A 655 12.94 33.28 -10.92
C LEU A 655 14.37 33.82 -10.93
N ARG A 656 14.99 34.02 -12.12
CA ARG A 656 16.32 34.61 -12.23
C ARG A 656 16.39 35.97 -11.56
N LYS A 657 15.37 36.82 -11.79
CA LYS A 657 15.29 38.13 -11.16
C LYS A 657 15.20 38.01 -9.64
N ALA A 658 14.33 37.15 -9.12
CA ALA A 658 14.20 36.92 -7.68
C ALA A 658 15.50 36.41 -7.04
N PHE A 659 16.24 35.52 -7.71
CA PHE A 659 17.55 35.08 -7.24
C PHE A 659 18.60 36.19 -7.16
N LEU A 660 18.59 37.12 -8.11
CA LEU A 660 19.50 38.26 -8.11
C LEU A 660 19.16 39.26 -7.00
N GLU A 661 17.87 39.46 -6.71
CA GLU A 661 17.42 40.37 -5.67
C GLU A 661 17.69 39.84 -4.25
N ASN A 662 17.60 38.51 -4.06
CA ASN A 662 17.74 37.82 -2.76
C ASN A 662 19.13 37.18 -2.55
N GLN A 663 20.11 37.48 -3.42
CA GLN A 663 21.40 36.81 -3.41
C GLN A 663 22.22 37.10 -2.14
N ALA A 664 22.46 36.06 -1.33
CA ALA A 664 23.43 36.11 -0.25
C ALA A 664 24.86 36.24 -0.81
N PRO A 665 25.81 36.92 -0.12
CA PRO A 665 27.15 37.25 -0.66
C PRO A 665 28.03 36.12 -1.17
N LEU A 666 27.65 34.85 -0.93
CA LEU A 666 28.39 33.65 -1.33
C LEU A 666 27.50 32.60 -2.03
N SER A 667 26.24 32.90 -2.36
CA SER A 667 25.36 31.96 -3.02
C SER A 667 25.60 31.89 -4.53
N VAL A 668 25.57 30.67 -5.08
CA VAL A 668 25.70 30.45 -6.54
C VAL A 668 24.29 30.38 -7.13
N THR A 669 23.98 31.30 -8.02
CA THR A 669 22.72 31.33 -8.77
C THR A 669 22.64 30.07 -9.66
N PRO A 670 21.52 29.30 -9.62
CA PRO A 670 21.37 28.14 -10.50
C PRO A 670 21.22 28.57 -11.96
N GLU A 671 21.75 27.76 -12.87
CA GLU A 671 21.46 27.87 -14.29
C GLU A 671 20.03 27.28 -14.51
N ILE A 672 19.15 28.03 -15.18
CA ILE A 672 17.76 27.63 -15.43
C ILE A 672 17.60 27.37 -16.93
N THR A 673 17.12 26.16 -17.27
CA THR A 673 16.81 25.74 -18.63
C THR A 673 15.35 25.33 -18.75
N VAL A 674 14.65 25.78 -19.78
CA VAL A 674 13.30 25.31 -20.13
C VAL A 674 13.45 24.02 -20.91
N GLN A 675 12.70 22.99 -20.53
CA GLN A 675 12.68 21.69 -21.21
C GLN A 675 11.25 21.23 -21.43
N LYS A 676 11.00 20.60 -22.57
CA LYS A 676 9.77 19.83 -22.80
C LYS A 676 9.93 18.46 -22.14
N GLU A 677 8.92 17.99 -21.46
CA GLU A 677 8.92 16.67 -20.84
C GLU A 677 8.81 15.56 -21.90
N GLU A 678 9.61 14.51 -21.78
CA GLU A 678 9.72 13.47 -22.81
C GLU A 678 8.42 12.66 -23.01
N ARG A 679 7.58 12.53 -21.98
CA ARG A 679 6.38 11.67 -21.96
C ARG A 679 5.06 12.46 -21.91
N THR A 680 5.14 13.76 -21.83
CA THR A 680 4.00 14.68 -21.79
C THR A 680 4.23 15.83 -22.78
N ASP A 681 3.22 16.57 -23.16
CA ASP A 681 3.39 17.78 -23.97
C ASP A 681 3.61 19.03 -23.11
N ARG A 682 3.98 18.85 -21.84
CA ARG A 682 4.16 19.91 -20.84
C ARG A 682 5.59 20.41 -20.81
N TYR A 683 5.78 21.58 -20.22
CA TYR A 683 7.09 22.19 -20.01
C TYR A 683 7.48 22.12 -18.54
N ARG A 684 8.79 22.19 -18.29
CA ARG A 684 9.38 22.21 -16.95
C ARG A 684 10.63 23.08 -16.93
N LEU A 685 11.03 23.52 -15.73
CA LEU A 685 12.32 24.17 -15.53
C LEU A 685 13.30 23.21 -14.89
N LEU A 686 14.47 23.07 -15.51
CA LEU A 686 15.62 22.38 -14.92
C LEU A 686 16.55 23.44 -14.33
N LEU A 687 16.80 23.36 -13.03
CA LEU A 687 17.72 24.21 -12.29
C LEU A 687 18.99 23.42 -11.98
N ALA A 688 20.12 23.92 -12.44
CA ALA A 688 21.43 23.30 -12.24
C ALA A 688 22.30 24.18 -11.33
N ARG A 689 22.64 23.70 -10.14
CA ARG A 689 23.44 24.41 -9.14
C ARG A 689 24.67 23.60 -8.75
N ARG A 690 25.83 24.27 -8.70
CA ARG A 690 27.06 23.66 -8.18
C ARG A 690 27.22 23.96 -6.69
N ILE A 691 27.20 22.91 -5.87
CA ILE A 691 27.34 22.98 -4.40
C ILE A 691 28.57 22.12 -4.03
N HIS A 692 29.60 22.74 -3.45
CA HIS A 692 30.86 22.06 -3.08
C HIS A 692 31.46 21.19 -4.20
N GLY A 693 31.41 21.68 -5.45
CA GLY A 693 31.92 20.97 -6.62
C GLY A 693 30.97 19.94 -7.24
N ASN A 694 29.91 19.53 -6.55
CA ASN A 694 28.91 18.64 -7.08
C ASN A 694 27.80 19.41 -7.81
N LEU A 695 27.30 18.84 -8.91
CA LEU A 695 26.17 19.38 -9.65
C LEU A 695 24.89 18.84 -9.04
N LYS A 696 24.08 19.72 -8.44
CA LYS A 696 22.72 19.39 -8.01
C LYS A 696 21.73 19.84 -9.09
N LEU A 697 20.93 18.91 -9.59
CA LEU A 697 19.85 19.19 -10.52
C LEU A 697 18.53 19.17 -9.76
N SER A 698 17.68 20.14 -10.03
CA SER A 698 16.33 20.25 -9.46
C SER A 698 15.34 20.57 -10.59
N VAL A 699 14.14 20.03 -10.50
CA VAL A 699 13.09 20.21 -11.51
C VAL A 699 11.88 20.88 -10.90
N LEU A 700 11.37 21.92 -11.57
CA LEU A 700 10.06 22.49 -11.31
C LEU A 700 9.16 22.12 -12.48
N SER A 701 8.17 21.28 -12.24
CA SER A 701 7.26 20.74 -13.26
C SER A 701 5.90 21.41 -13.25
N SER A 702 5.12 21.21 -14.31
CA SER A 702 3.72 21.62 -14.36
C SER A 702 2.89 20.96 -13.26
N ASP A 703 3.23 19.73 -12.84
CA ASP A 703 2.58 19.03 -11.75
C ASP A 703 2.77 19.74 -10.41
N PHE A 704 3.97 20.28 -10.15
CA PHE A 704 4.22 21.10 -8.97
C PHE A 704 3.32 22.34 -8.95
N VAL A 705 3.22 23.07 -10.07
CA VAL A 705 2.37 24.27 -10.16
C VAL A 705 0.89 23.95 -9.95
N ALA A 706 0.46 22.75 -10.34
CA ALA A 706 -0.91 22.27 -10.16
C ALA A 706 -1.18 21.66 -8.76
N SER A 707 -0.15 21.50 -7.92
CA SER A 707 -0.24 20.84 -6.62
C SER A 707 -0.81 21.75 -5.52
N ASP A 708 -1.39 21.12 -4.49
CA ASP A 708 -1.87 21.81 -3.28
C ASP A 708 -0.69 22.48 -2.52
N ASP A 709 0.53 21.97 -2.67
CA ASP A 709 1.73 22.57 -2.08
C ASP A 709 2.04 23.95 -2.66
N TYR A 710 2.00 24.06 -3.99
CA TYR A 710 2.18 25.34 -4.66
C TYR A 710 1.09 26.33 -4.26
N GLN A 711 -0.18 25.90 -4.22
CA GLN A 711 -1.30 26.74 -3.80
C GLN A 711 -1.17 27.17 -2.33
N SER A 712 -0.68 26.28 -1.46
CA SER A 712 -0.43 26.57 -0.05
C SER A 712 0.67 27.63 0.12
N LEU A 713 1.79 27.52 -0.66
CA LEU A 713 2.85 28.53 -0.68
C LEU A 713 2.32 29.89 -1.14
N VAL A 714 1.58 29.95 -2.24
CA VAL A 714 1.02 31.19 -2.79
C VAL A 714 0.00 31.82 -1.84
N THR A 715 -0.88 31.02 -1.24
CA THR A 715 -1.91 31.51 -0.29
C THR A 715 -1.25 32.07 0.97
N ALA A 716 -0.31 31.33 1.56
CA ALA A 716 0.38 31.77 2.77
C ALA A 716 1.29 33.00 2.50
N ALA A 717 1.95 33.06 1.33
CA ALA A 717 2.71 34.21 0.88
C ALA A 717 1.83 35.47 0.77
N THR A 718 0.65 35.33 0.18
CA THR A 718 -0.32 36.44 0.06
C THR A 718 -0.75 36.95 1.43
N ALA A 719 -0.95 36.04 2.41
CA ALA A 719 -1.33 36.41 3.77
C ALA A 719 -0.22 37.14 4.53
N LEU A 720 1.05 36.88 4.21
CA LEU A 720 2.22 37.55 4.83
C LEU A 720 2.62 38.85 4.13
N SER A 721 2.31 39.00 2.84
CA SER A 721 2.74 40.09 2.01
C SER A 721 2.31 41.46 2.60
N GLY A 722 3.29 42.38 2.74
CA GLY A 722 3.07 43.74 3.24
C GLY A 722 2.81 43.85 4.74
N ARG A 723 2.70 42.74 5.50
CA ARG A 723 2.43 42.79 6.95
C ARG A 723 3.69 42.81 7.79
N VAL A 724 4.73 42.08 7.37
CA VAL A 724 6.05 42.11 8.03
C VAL A 724 7.06 42.68 7.07
N LEU A 725 7.62 43.83 7.41
CA LEU A 725 8.57 44.56 6.56
C LEU A 725 10.00 44.43 7.08
N ALA A 726 10.98 44.62 6.21
CA ALA A 726 12.39 44.70 6.61
C ALA A 726 12.57 45.80 7.67
N GLY A 727 13.27 45.46 8.78
CA GLY A 727 13.44 46.36 9.92
C GLY A 727 12.35 46.24 11.01
N SER A 728 11.35 45.37 10.86
CA SER A 728 10.43 45.01 11.94
C SER A 728 11.19 44.39 13.12
N ARG A 729 10.73 44.66 14.34
CA ARG A 729 11.35 44.17 15.58
C ARG A 729 10.44 43.21 16.32
N VAL A 730 10.96 42.06 16.73
CA VAL A 730 10.25 41.12 17.61
C VAL A 730 10.53 41.49 19.07
N ARG A 731 9.48 41.63 19.88
CA ARG A 731 9.56 41.83 21.32
C ARG A 731 8.84 40.70 22.06
N ARG A 732 9.40 40.29 23.19
CA ARG A 732 8.80 39.28 24.08
C ARG A 732 8.84 39.81 25.51
N GLY A 733 7.66 39.80 26.19
CA GLY A 733 7.54 40.31 27.56
C GLY A 733 7.34 41.83 27.67
N ASP A 734 7.17 42.28 28.87
CA ASP A 734 6.98 43.71 29.21
C ASP A 734 8.37 44.38 29.33
N PRO A 735 8.68 45.43 28.55
CA PRO A 735 9.99 46.06 28.58
C PRO A 735 10.33 46.68 29.97
N GLU A 736 9.37 46.80 30.88
CA GLU A 736 9.59 47.31 32.24
C GLU A 736 9.90 46.20 33.26
N LYS A 737 9.91 44.91 32.88
CA LYS A 737 10.13 43.76 33.75
C LYS A 737 11.32 42.90 33.37
N SER A 738 12.19 43.36 32.50
CA SER A 738 13.43 42.65 32.15
C SER A 738 14.58 43.01 33.08
#